data_7c279d61e255b9db52af8ae6fe0b609c
#
_entry.id   7c279d61e255b9db52af8ae6fe0b609c
#
_cell.length_a   1.000
_cell.length_b   1.000
_cell.length_c   1.000
_cell.angle_alpha   90.00
_cell.angle_beta   90.00
_cell.angle_gamma   90.00
#
_symmetry.space_group_name_H-M   'P 1'
#
loop_
_entity.id
_entity.type
_entity.pdbx_description
1 polymer ?
#
loop_
_entity_poly.entity_id
_entity_poly.type
_entity_poly.pdbx_seq_one_letter_code
_entity_poly.pdbx_strand_id
1 'polypeptide(L)'
;EGNYELTVGIDNPWHQWGTKKEDILLEGEKVESGLTAKDFEGTYKVTVTDGELNVFVQATSRSKAGDDPIVNYIIVKAIPGSEADALAVLKVTVQKYLEKVAGKDYTTTTKAAFDQAIADAQKLIDENSADTDAIAAAKKAIEKAYSSLVEAHFETYDSITGTNAARIYDNNGAKVQAHGGQIQKIGDTYYWIGEDRTNGYRPMPGVHMYSSKDLYNWKDEGVVLRTMDNYDQFETDNYFKNLYGDLSDDEKKDIYVDLWAEGCVMERPKMLYNEKTDKYVIWFHADGTSPYSDDSGSNYAKAKAGIAIADNINGPYKLVGSYMLASDYGNQGFDSVGGHVRDMNLFQDDDGTAYVMYSSEGNAVMYIAKLNDTYTGLAKDADEMVLGEDFCISSTDSREAPAMFKYQGKYYLITSGCTGWAPNQARYAVADSPLGPWTNMGNPCVGDTSNNTFETQSTCVIPVDAENGKFIYMGDRWYNPDNGKDLSDSRYVWLPIEFGANNTIAIKNYKDWTLDELEDKGAISINTALPETVENMTALKAALPKTIDVTIGTKVVKDAKVTWSVDESAGETALGYVTVTGTLKDLNREFTIQVFCCPKSLVYFADCYTNGDNTSSIYEKFAATATDLKNMVSDQAYGDDNGVTWGYTSTPGASGGSSSQDMGSKGSGDFFDTGWWATSGGKIEYGFELTPGTYTVATGFHEWWSSSRNIKITVSSVDADGKKTELGTGSASLSSGKTEDRSSVDVTVPEGSDHILVTISKASGSDPVLSWIGIISNDAQSSELDWTDFDAVIAEKDQLNEADWTADSWSAFQAVVKEAKDFKANATSETKQRDIREMIAKVNAAEGELISIHEPTGDVTYYVDAVNGDDANDGTTPETAWKTLTKASSIRQLKAGGSILLKAGCVWNGEQLFIDNAIGSADAPIVIGSYGEGAKPVINGNGANWSASTKEDLAAVHIRNSQNIVIENLEITNWDLSAGEIGSYKQSSKLLSGLVVENRDGGELTNVT
;
A
#
# COMPACT_ATOMS: atom_id res chain seq x y z
N GLU A 1 53.26 -18.34 20.18
CA GLU A 1 54.53 -17.60 20.11
C GLU A 1 55.36 -17.99 21.33
N GLY A 2 56.71 -18.08 21.18
CA GLY A 2 57.59 -18.48 22.26
C GLY A 2 58.69 -19.41 21.79
N ASN A 3 59.52 -19.85 22.76
CA ASN A 3 60.52 -20.86 22.48
C ASN A 3 60.02 -22.26 22.81
N TYR A 4 60.32 -23.17 21.94
CA TYR A 4 59.86 -24.54 22.08
C TYR A 4 61.03 -25.51 21.88
N GLU A 5 60.97 -26.60 22.55
CA GLU A 5 61.75 -27.79 22.28
C GLU A 5 60.93 -28.73 21.45
N LEU A 6 61.37 -28.98 20.23
CA LEU A 6 60.68 -29.81 19.27
C LEU A 6 61.44 -31.11 19.05
N THR A 7 60.83 -32.22 19.32
CA THR A 7 61.37 -33.53 18.96
C THR A 7 60.69 -34.12 17.77
N VAL A 8 61.40 -34.44 16.75
CA VAL A 8 60.91 -35.12 15.55
C VAL A 8 61.42 -36.54 15.53
N GLY A 9 60.51 -37.52 15.50
CA GLY A 9 60.83 -38.93 15.39
C GLY A 9 60.48 -39.51 14.02
N ILE A 10 61.45 -40.18 13.43
CA ILE A 10 61.33 -40.88 12.17
C ILE A 10 61.72 -42.34 12.36
N ASP A 11 60.84 -43.29 12.10
CA ASP A 11 61.11 -44.72 11.99
C ASP A 11 60.67 -45.23 10.59
N ASN A 12 61.60 -45.75 9.82
CA ASN A 12 61.37 -46.31 8.51
C ASN A 12 61.08 -47.80 8.61
N PRO A 13 59.84 -48.23 8.71
CA PRO A 13 59.50 -49.66 8.84
C PRO A 13 59.75 -50.47 7.51
N TRP A 14 59.95 -49.80 6.40
CA TRP A 14 60.09 -50.39 5.08
C TRP A 14 61.56 -50.50 4.62
N HIS A 15 62.42 -51.07 5.43
CA HIS A 15 63.89 -51.20 5.15
C HIS A 15 64.27 -51.80 3.78
N GLN A 16 63.31 -52.36 3.04
CA GLN A 16 63.53 -53.02 1.76
C GLN A 16 63.46 -52.08 0.54
N TRP A 17 63.12 -50.81 0.75
CA TRP A 17 62.71 -49.94 -0.34
C TRP A 17 63.70 -48.78 -0.66
N GLY A 18 64.95 -48.94 -0.36
CA GLY A 18 66.00 -47.94 -0.65
C GLY A 18 66.34 -47.02 0.55
N THR A 19 67.40 -46.26 0.40
CA THR A 19 67.80 -45.23 1.39
C THR A 19 66.98 -43.97 1.11
N LYS A 20 66.00 -43.73 1.92
CA LYS A 20 65.30 -42.45 1.98
C LYS A 20 66.28 -41.39 2.51
N LYS A 21 66.27 -40.23 1.85
CA LYS A 21 67.01 -39.04 2.33
C LYS A 21 66.01 -37.93 2.58
N GLU A 22 65.97 -37.47 3.82
CA GLU A 22 65.06 -36.47 4.25
C GLU A 22 65.75 -35.24 4.88
N ASP A 23 65.16 -34.08 4.59
CA ASP A 23 65.53 -32.83 5.26
C ASP A 23 64.41 -32.43 6.22
N ILE A 24 64.77 -31.94 7.40
CA ILE A 24 63.84 -31.33 8.35
C ILE A 24 64.11 -29.84 8.39
N LEU A 25 63.05 -29.06 8.18
CA LEU A 25 63.09 -27.59 8.29
C LEU A 25 62.13 -27.18 9.40
N LEU A 26 62.55 -26.26 10.26
CA LEU A 26 61.73 -25.64 11.29
C LEU A 26 61.75 -24.13 11.05
N GLU A 27 60.59 -23.50 11.05
CA GLU A 27 60.42 -22.06 10.69
C GLU A 27 61.20 -21.67 9.42
N GLY A 28 61.22 -22.56 8.42
CA GLY A 28 61.96 -22.38 7.17
C GLY A 28 63.47 -22.63 7.23
N GLU A 29 64.03 -22.76 8.39
CA GLU A 29 65.48 -23.10 8.56
C GLU A 29 65.70 -24.60 8.55
N LYS A 30 66.65 -25.05 7.74
CA LYS A 30 67.01 -26.44 7.64
C LYS A 30 67.85 -26.87 8.85
N VAL A 31 67.24 -27.70 9.73
CA VAL A 31 67.89 -28.20 10.95
C VAL A 31 68.58 -29.56 10.77
N GLU A 32 68.11 -30.34 9.79
CA GLU A 32 68.72 -31.60 9.37
C GLU A 32 68.71 -31.72 7.86
N SER A 33 69.74 -32.37 7.30
CA SER A 33 69.90 -32.53 5.86
C SER A 33 70.33 -33.91 5.46
N GLY A 34 69.59 -34.49 4.53
CA GLY A 34 69.98 -35.77 3.94
C GLY A 34 69.95 -36.94 4.87
N LEU A 35 69.08 -36.95 5.91
CA LEU A 35 68.88 -38.04 6.85
C LEU A 35 68.63 -39.34 6.12
N THR A 36 69.47 -40.37 6.45
CA THR A 36 69.32 -41.72 5.91
C THR A 36 69.09 -42.77 6.99
N ALA A 37 68.88 -42.35 8.19
CA ALA A 37 68.75 -43.22 9.37
C ALA A 37 67.49 -44.08 9.24
N LYS A 38 67.58 -45.29 9.77
CA LYS A 38 66.46 -46.21 9.90
C LYS A 38 65.53 -45.76 11.03
N ASP A 39 66.11 -45.41 12.14
CA ASP A 39 65.48 -44.83 13.33
C ASP A 39 66.21 -43.50 13.64
N PHE A 40 65.49 -42.45 13.71
CA PHE A 40 66.00 -41.10 14.00
C PHE A 40 65.13 -40.43 15.05
N GLU A 41 65.73 -39.79 16.01
CA GLU A 41 65.04 -38.87 16.90
C GLU A 41 65.98 -37.64 17.06
N GLY A 42 65.47 -36.47 16.65
CA GLY A 42 66.21 -35.19 16.79
C GLY A 42 65.40 -34.23 17.63
N THR A 43 66.07 -33.56 18.56
CA THR A 43 65.45 -32.53 19.40
C THR A 43 66.06 -31.17 19.09
N TYR A 44 65.27 -30.20 18.79
CA TYR A 44 65.65 -28.86 18.36
C TYR A 44 65.01 -27.81 19.24
N LYS A 45 65.66 -26.67 19.35
CA LYS A 45 65.05 -25.46 19.93
C LYS A 45 64.58 -24.60 18.77
N VAL A 46 63.33 -24.18 18.81
CA VAL A 46 62.71 -23.35 17.80
C VAL A 46 62.01 -22.14 18.44
N THR A 47 62.15 -20.97 17.86
CA THR A 47 61.46 -19.78 18.29
C THR A 47 60.34 -19.52 17.30
N VAL A 48 59.12 -19.56 17.76
CA VAL A 48 57.91 -19.24 16.99
C VAL A 48 57.57 -17.77 17.19
N THR A 49 57.51 -16.99 16.14
CA THR A 49 57.29 -15.52 16.20
C THR A 49 56.00 -15.04 15.55
N ASP A 50 55.35 -15.90 14.78
CA ASP A 50 54.15 -15.54 13.98
C ASP A 50 52.87 -16.23 14.45
N GLY A 51 52.99 -17.02 15.54
CA GLY A 51 51.88 -17.79 16.10
C GLY A 51 51.70 -19.18 15.49
N GLU A 52 52.41 -19.53 14.42
CA GLU A 52 52.36 -20.84 13.77
C GLU A 52 53.75 -21.52 13.87
N LEU A 53 53.79 -22.79 14.33
CA LEU A 53 54.97 -23.60 14.30
C LEU A 53 55.04 -24.38 13.01
N ASN A 54 55.96 -24.00 12.13
CA ASN A 54 56.11 -24.61 10.83
C ASN A 54 57.16 -25.72 10.85
N VAL A 55 56.74 -26.97 10.68
CA VAL A 55 57.62 -28.16 10.61
C VAL A 55 57.49 -28.76 9.23
N PHE A 56 58.58 -28.74 8.47
CA PHE A 56 58.63 -29.26 7.13
C PHE A 56 59.58 -30.47 7.06
N VAL A 57 59.09 -31.64 6.64
CA VAL A 57 59.91 -32.82 6.36
C VAL A 57 59.81 -33.11 4.88
N GLN A 58 60.89 -33.04 4.16
CA GLN A 58 60.91 -33.18 2.70
C GLN A 58 61.96 -34.18 2.23
N ALA A 59 61.69 -34.89 1.15
CA ALA A 59 62.67 -35.76 0.50
C ALA A 59 63.74 -34.92 -0.19
N THR A 60 65.02 -35.22 0.06
CA THR A 60 66.19 -34.53 -0.52
C THR A 60 66.37 -34.93 -2.00
N SER A 61 65.98 -36.16 -2.39
CA SER A 61 65.96 -36.60 -3.77
C SER A 61 64.88 -37.64 -3.99
N ARG A 62 64.08 -37.45 -5.03
CA ARG A 62 63.07 -38.46 -5.51
C ARG A 62 63.68 -39.24 -6.68
N SER A 63 64.43 -40.31 -6.38
CA SER A 63 65.00 -41.15 -7.44
C SER A 63 64.18 -42.37 -7.81
N LYS A 64 63.20 -42.78 -7.00
CA LYS A 64 62.28 -43.91 -7.23
C LYS A 64 60.92 -43.67 -6.60
N ALA A 65 59.87 -44.33 -7.14
CA ALA A 65 58.58 -44.37 -6.48
C ALA A 65 58.71 -45.00 -5.07
N GLY A 66 58.31 -44.25 -4.04
CA GLY A 66 58.43 -44.71 -2.63
C GLY A 66 59.43 -43.91 -1.78
N ASP A 67 60.10 -42.92 -2.35
CA ASP A 67 61.01 -42.02 -1.61
C ASP A 67 60.27 -40.83 -0.99
N ASP A 68 59.00 -41.03 -0.53
CA ASP A 68 58.26 -39.98 0.16
C ASP A 68 58.77 -39.82 1.58
N PRO A 69 58.76 -38.59 2.15
CA PRO A 69 59.19 -38.33 3.50
C PRO A 69 58.31 -39.05 4.52
N ILE A 70 58.88 -39.43 5.64
CA ILE A 70 58.17 -40.10 6.73
C ILE A 70 58.38 -39.33 8.04
N VAL A 71 57.29 -39.14 8.78
CA VAL A 71 57.30 -38.65 10.17
C VAL A 71 56.41 -39.57 10.99
N ASN A 72 56.91 -40.09 12.09
CA ASN A 72 56.15 -40.95 12.98
C ASN A 72 55.51 -40.14 14.10
N TYR A 73 56.24 -39.21 14.67
CA TYR A 73 55.73 -38.30 15.68
C TYR A 73 56.49 -36.99 15.73
N ILE A 74 55.81 -35.99 16.26
CA ILE A 74 56.36 -34.69 16.63
C ILE A 74 55.94 -34.40 18.06
N ILE A 75 56.88 -34.12 18.96
CA ILE A 75 56.58 -33.71 20.32
C ILE A 75 56.99 -32.25 20.44
N VAL A 76 56.07 -31.43 20.90
CA VAL A 76 56.27 -30.01 21.11
C VAL A 76 56.21 -29.73 22.62
N LYS A 77 57.27 -29.18 23.20
CA LYS A 77 57.29 -28.75 24.58
C LYS A 77 57.65 -27.28 24.67
N ALA A 78 56.75 -26.50 25.30
CA ALA A 78 57.11 -25.12 25.63
C ALA A 78 58.30 -25.09 26.61
N ILE A 79 59.26 -24.20 26.40
CA ILE A 79 60.38 -23.96 27.33
C ILE A 79 59.88 -22.96 28.37
N PRO A 80 59.63 -23.34 29.62
CA PRO A 80 59.12 -22.43 30.65
C PRO A 80 60.10 -21.28 30.93
N GLY A 81 59.56 -20.02 30.93
CA GLY A 81 60.37 -18.82 31.24
C GLY A 81 61.23 -18.30 30.09
N SER A 82 61.11 -18.91 28.88
CA SER A 82 61.63 -18.31 27.66
C SER A 82 60.43 -17.68 26.91
N GLU A 83 59.93 -16.56 27.37
CA GLU A 83 59.14 -15.70 26.54
C GLU A 83 60.03 -15.33 25.34
N ALA A 84 59.56 -15.59 24.11
CA ALA A 84 60.19 -15.04 22.93
C ALA A 84 60.30 -13.54 23.19
N ASP A 85 61.50 -12.98 22.95
CA ASP A 85 61.67 -11.54 23.05
C ASP A 85 60.48 -10.85 22.32
N ALA A 86 59.57 -10.32 23.13
CA ALA A 86 58.33 -9.75 22.63
C ALA A 86 58.58 -8.72 21.52
N LEU A 87 59.73 -8.05 21.62
CA LEU A 87 60.21 -7.09 20.64
C LEU A 87 60.64 -7.77 19.32
N ALA A 88 61.22 -8.97 19.38
CA ALA A 88 61.58 -9.75 18.21
C ALA A 88 60.30 -10.21 17.45
N VAL A 89 59.26 -10.62 18.18
CA VAL A 89 57.95 -10.96 17.65
C VAL A 89 57.29 -9.76 16.95
N LEU A 90 57.36 -8.56 17.58
CA LEU A 90 56.82 -7.34 16.98
C LEU A 90 57.55 -6.98 15.68
N LYS A 91 58.88 -7.11 15.61
CA LYS A 91 59.68 -6.89 14.38
C LYS A 91 59.24 -7.78 13.23
N VAL A 92 59.03 -9.08 13.49
CA VAL A 92 58.55 -10.02 12.51
C VAL A 92 57.12 -9.69 12.07
N THR A 93 56.28 -9.30 13.02
CA THR A 93 54.89 -8.88 12.74
C THR A 93 54.86 -7.67 11.79
N VAL A 94 55.62 -6.62 12.08
CA VAL A 94 55.73 -5.44 11.21
C VAL A 94 56.14 -5.83 9.78
N GLN A 95 57.24 -6.62 9.66
CA GLN A 95 57.73 -7.05 8.36
C GLN A 95 56.70 -7.88 7.56
N LYS A 96 56.06 -8.83 8.21
CA LYS A 96 54.99 -9.69 7.63
C LYS A 96 53.87 -8.87 7.05
N TYR A 97 53.36 -7.88 7.78
CA TYR A 97 52.23 -7.08 7.31
C TYR A 97 52.61 -6.05 6.25
N LEU A 98 53.86 -5.50 6.29
CA LEU A 98 54.38 -4.65 5.24
C LEU A 98 54.50 -5.43 3.89
N GLU A 99 54.95 -6.68 3.94
CA GLU A 99 55.03 -7.56 2.78
C GLU A 99 53.64 -7.89 2.18
N LYS A 100 52.62 -8.10 3.04
CA LYS A 100 51.24 -8.38 2.61
C LYS A 100 50.59 -7.20 1.91
N VAL A 101 50.96 -5.97 2.22
CA VAL A 101 50.40 -4.75 1.59
C VAL A 101 51.25 -4.24 0.44
N ALA A 102 52.43 -4.75 0.23
CA ALA A 102 53.34 -4.32 -0.83
C ALA A 102 52.74 -4.51 -2.23
N GLY A 103 52.76 -3.47 -3.07
CA GLY A 103 52.29 -3.49 -4.44
C GLY A 103 50.76 -3.46 -4.59
N LYS A 104 50.03 -3.12 -3.54
CA LYS A 104 48.59 -2.89 -3.55
C LYS A 104 48.29 -1.46 -3.17
N ASP A 105 47.28 -0.90 -3.81
CA ASP A 105 46.71 0.39 -3.48
C ASP A 105 45.56 0.23 -2.50
N TYR A 106 45.52 1.09 -1.47
CA TYR A 106 44.48 1.09 -0.45
C TYR A 106 43.91 2.48 -0.30
N THR A 107 42.71 2.59 0.21
CA THR A 107 42.05 3.89 0.47
C THR A 107 42.90 4.73 1.44
N THR A 108 42.91 6.04 1.20
CA THR A 108 43.72 6.98 2.00
C THR A 108 43.48 6.84 3.51
N THR A 109 42.23 6.71 3.92
CA THR A 109 41.83 6.61 5.33
C THR A 109 42.30 5.32 5.99
N THR A 110 42.06 4.16 5.35
CA THR A 110 42.43 2.85 5.91
C THR A 110 43.94 2.65 5.86
N LYS A 111 44.63 3.14 4.81
CA LYS A 111 46.07 3.11 4.68
C LYS A 111 46.75 3.98 5.75
N ALA A 112 46.22 5.19 6.03
CA ALA A 112 46.77 6.06 7.07
C ALA A 112 46.69 5.43 8.45
N ALA A 113 45.58 4.74 8.77
CA ALA A 113 45.43 4.04 10.04
C ALA A 113 46.41 2.86 10.17
N PHE A 114 46.62 2.10 9.08
CA PHE A 114 47.60 1.04 9.02
C PHE A 114 49.05 1.59 9.18
N ASP A 115 49.38 2.65 8.42
CA ASP A 115 50.70 3.28 8.48
C ASP A 115 51.02 3.85 9.90
N GLN A 116 50.00 4.41 10.56
CA GLN A 116 50.12 4.88 11.94
C GLN A 116 50.40 3.71 12.89
N ALA A 117 49.69 2.59 12.79
CA ALA A 117 49.92 1.42 13.63
C ALA A 117 51.33 0.82 13.40
N ILE A 118 51.81 0.81 12.15
CA ILE A 118 53.17 0.41 11.81
C ILE A 118 54.18 1.39 12.41
N ALA A 119 53.96 2.71 12.30
CA ALA A 119 54.87 3.73 12.87
C ALA A 119 54.95 3.65 14.40
N ASP A 120 53.83 3.45 15.08
CA ASP A 120 53.81 3.28 16.55
C ASP A 120 54.56 2.01 16.99
N ALA A 121 54.41 0.90 16.25
CA ALA A 121 55.16 -0.31 16.51
C ALA A 121 56.63 -0.14 16.22
N GLN A 122 57.01 0.52 15.11
CA GLN A 122 58.39 0.81 14.77
C GLN A 122 59.08 1.67 15.83
N LYS A 123 58.33 2.63 16.40
CA LYS A 123 58.84 3.44 17.52
C LYS A 123 59.21 2.57 18.72
N LEU A 124 58.40 1.64 19.15
CA LEU A 124 58.71 0.70 20.24
C LEU A 124 59.94 -0.15 19.93
N ILE A 125 60.11 -0.55 18.67
CA ILE A 125 61.26 -1.32 18.17
C ILE A 125 62.52 -0.46 18.23
N ASP A 126 62.51 0.78 17.80
CA ASP A 126 63.64 1.68 17.72
C ASP A 126 64.09 2.12 19.12
N GLU A 127 63.15 2.30 20.02
CA GLU A 127 63.37 2.61 21.43
C GLU A 127 63.85 1.40 22.26
N ASN A 128 63.88 0.20 21.64
CA ASN A 128 64.17 -1.08 22.28
C ASN A 128 63.37 -1.28 23.58
N SER A 129 62.04 -1.03 23.46
CA SER A 129 61.09 -1.05 24.57
C SER A 129 61.08 -2.40 25.28
N ALA A 130 61.06 -2.34 26.62
CA ALA A 130 60.89 -3.49 27.51
C ALA A 130 59.41 -3.64 28.00
N ASP A 131 58.50 -2.77 27.55
CA ASP A 131 57.08 -2.77 27.94
C ASP A 131 56.32 -3.81 27.12
N THR A 132 56.15 -4.99 27.72
CA THR A 132 55.48 -6.14 27.08
C THR A 132 54.01 -5.85 26.77
N ASP A 133 53.31 -5.04 27.56
CA ASP A 133 51.89 -4.69 27.34
C ASP A 133 51.78 -3.72 26.19
N ALA A 134 52.64 -2.72 26.08
CA ALA A 134 52.67 -1.80 24.93
C ALA A 134 53.01 -2.55 23.64
N ILE A 135 53.91 -3.51 23.65
CA ILE A 135 54.30 -4.35 22.52
C ILE A 135 53.13 -5.21 22.07
N ALA A 136 52.41 -5.86 23.01
CA ALA A 136 51.23 -6.68 22.68
C ALA A 136 50.09 -5.83 22.12
N ALA A 137 49.88 -4.62 22.65
CA ALA A 137 48.90 -3.66 22.13
C ALA A 137 49.22 -3.21 20.70
N ALA A 138 50.51 -2.90 20.41
CA ALA A 138 50.96 -2.52 19.07
C ALA A 138 50.75 -3.64 18.04
N LYS A 139 51.07 -4.90 18.40
CA LYS A 139 50.80 -6.07 17.56
C LYS A 139 49.30 -6.15 17.19
N LYS A 140 48.44 -6.09 18.21
CA LYS A 140 46.97 -6.14 18.03
C LYS A 140 46.45 -4.96 17.16
N ALA A 141 47.07 -3.77 17.33
CA ALA A 141 46.73 -2.60 16.53
C ALA A 141 47.07 -2.80 15.04
N ILE A 142 48.24 -3.38 14.72
CA ILE A 142 48.62 -3.73 13.35
C ILE A 142 47.65 -4.75 12.75
N GLU A 143 47.30 -5.81 13.47
CA GLU A 143 46.35 -6.87 13.02
C GLU A 143 44.98 -6.28 12.73
N LYS A 144 44.47 -5.44 13.63
CA LYS A 144 43.19 -4.73 13.46
C LYS A 144 43.26 -3.77 12.26
N ALA A 145 44.31 -2.97 12.16
CA ALA A 145 44.45 -2.01 11.07
C ALA A 145 44.57 -2.72 9.70
N TYR A 146 45.33 -3.83 9.65
CA TYR A 146 45.41 -4.65 8.42
C TYR A 146 44.08 -5.27 8.04
N SER A 147 43.32 -5.82 8.98
CA SER A 147 41.99 -6.39 8.71
C SER A 147 40.97 -5.34 8.26
N SER A 148 41.22 -4.07 8.51
CA SER A 148 40.38 -2.94 8.12
C SER A 148 40.86 -2.27 6.84
N LEU A 149 41.92 -2.78 6.16
CA LEU A 149 42.40 -2.22 4.90
C LEU A 149 41.38 -2.47 3.77
N VAL A 150 41.02 -1.41 3.06
CA VAL A 150 40.14 -1.46 1.89
C VAL A 150 40.95 -1.17 0.63
N GLU A 151 40.94 -2.08 -0.33
CA GLU A 151 41.65 -1.92 -1.59
C GLU A 151 41.04 -0.77 -2.41
N ALA A 152 41.89 0.14 -2.93
CA ALA A 152 41.48 1.36 -3.61
C ALA A 152 41.29 1.14 -5.10
N HIS A 153 40.16 1.69 -5.62
CA HIS A 153 39.85 1.73 -7.06
C HIS A 153 39.49 3.17 -7.44
N PHE A 154 40.46 3.95 -7.89
CA PHE A 154 40.23 5.36 -8.22
C PHE A 154 39.59 5.48 -9.59
N GLU A 155 38.29 5.65 -9.64
CA GLU A 155 37.48 5.82 -10.84
C GLU A 155 36.75 7.14 -10.83
N THR A 156 36.46 7.69 -12.01
CA THR A 156 35.55 8.82 -12.18
C THR A 156 34.43 8.38 -13.09
N TYR A 157 33.21 8.62 -12.64
CA TYR A 157 31.99 8.17 -13.31
C TYR A 157 31.33 9.33 -14.07
N ASP A 158 30.82 9.04 -15.25
CA ASP A 158 30.01 9.92 -16.09
C ASP A 158 28.64 9.32 -16.45
N SER A 159 28.33 8.18 -15.83
CA SER A 159 27.08 7.44 -15.99
C SER A 159 26.63 6.85 -14.66
N ILE A 160 25.35 6.57 -14.57
CA ILE A 160 24.71 5.90 -13.41
C ILE A 160 24.58 4.42 -13.71
N THR A 161 24.95 3.58 -12.74
CA THR A 161 24.77 2.14 -12.86
C THR A 161 23.30 1.77 -12.76
N GLY A 162 22.80 1.11 -13.80
CA GLY A 162 21.47 0.49 -13.82
C GLY A 162 21.56 -0.99 -13.49
N THR A 163 20.89 -1.83 -14.31
CA THR A 163 20.79 -3.28 -14.08
C THR A 163 22.12 -4.01 -14.22
N ASN A 164 23.19 -3.39 -14.75
CA ASN A 164 24.54 -3.92 -14.67
C ASN A 164 25.04 -4.04 -13.23
N ALA A 165 24.52 -3.23 -12.33
CA ALA A 165 24.89 -3.20 -10.91
C ALA A 165 26.42 -3.21 -10.72
N ALA A 166 27.10 -2.27 -11.38
CA ALA A 166 28.55 -2.12 -11.23
C ALA A 166 28.89 -1.72 -9.79
N ARG A 167 30.09 -2.04 -9.34
CA ARG A 167 30.58 -1.50 -8.08
C ARG A 167 30.79 -0.01 -8.21
N ILE A 168 30.35 0.74 -7.22
CA ILE A 168 30.58 2.19 -7.11
C ILE A 168 31.70 2.39 -6.07
N TYR A 169 32.69 3.16 -6.43
CA TYR A 169 33.81 3.52 -5.56
C TYR A 169 33.74 5.01 -5.24
N ASP A 170 34.12 5.36 -4.03
CA ASP A 170 34.19 6.73 -3.56
C ASP A 170 35.48 7.44 -4.03
N ASN A 171 35.64 8.69 -3.62
CA ASN A 171 36.82 9.51 -3.96
C ASN A 171 38.12 9.04 -3.28
N ASN A 172 38.04 8.12 -2.31
CA ASN A 172 39.18 7.46 -1.71
C ASN A 172 39.52 6.11 -2.37
N GLY A 173 38.68 5.67 -3.35
CA GLY A 173 38.77 4.38 -4.01
C GLY A 173 38.24 3.21 -3.21
N ALA A 174 37.46 3.45 -2.16
CA ALA A 174 36.74 2.44 -1.42
C ALA A 174 35.36 2.16 -2.06
N LYS A 175 34.83 0.93 -1.92
CA LYS A 175 33.45 0.65 -2.30
C LYS A 175 32.51 1.52 -1.46
N VAL A 176 31.53 2.14 -2.11
CA VAL A 176 30.45 2.82 -1.40
C VAL A 176 29.64 1.79 -0.61
N GLN A 177 29.47 2.05 0.67
CA GLN A 177 28.74 1.21 1.62
C GLN A 177 27.61 2.02 2.25
N ALA A 178 26.49 2.15 1.53
CA ALA A 178 25.31 2.88 1.98
C ALA A 178 24.03 2.14 1.58
N HIS A 179 23.95 0.86 2.00
CA HIS A 179 22.86 -0.04 1.65
C HIS A 179 21.56 0.27 2.41
N GLY A 180 20.41 -0.18 1.91
CA GLY A 180 19.11 0.10 2.52
C GLY A 180 18.80 1.59 2.68
N GLY A 181 19.59 2.46 2.12
CA GLY A 181 19.74 3.86 2.47
C GLY A 181 18.78 4.83 1.80
N GLN A 182 19.21 6.08 1.76
CA GLN A 182 18.45 7.20 1.18
C GLN A 182 19.42 8.22 0.58
N ILE A 183 19.01 8.84 -0.52
CA ILE A 183 19.68 10.03 -1.04
C ILE A 183 18.73 11.22 -0.90
N GLN A 184 19.21 12.26 -0.25
CA GLN A 184 18.52 13.56 -0.14
C GLN A 184 19.36 14.68 -0.74
N LYS A 185 18.68 15.64 -1.41
CA LYS A 185 19.30 16.86 -1.88
C LYS A 185 19.10 17.98 -0.86
N ILE A 186 20.20 18.55 -0.34
CA ILE A 186 20.16 19.69 0.56
C ILE A 186 21.00 20.81 -0.06
N GLY A 187 20.35 21.88 -0.42
CA GLY A 187 20.96 22.92 -1.24
C GLY A 187 21.34 22.39 -2.64
N ASP A 188 22.63 22.44 -2.97
CA ASP A 188 23.18 21.95 -4.24
C ASP A 188 23.90 20.60 -4.11
N THR A 189 23.79 19.93 -2.95
CA THR A 189 24.52 18.69 -2.63
C THR A 189 23.55 17.56 -2.37
N TYR A 190 23.84 16.39 -2.92
CA TYR A 190 23.18 15.14 -2.64
C TYR A 190 23.95 14.43 -1.50
N TYR A 191 23.22 13.99 -0.48
CA TYR A 191 23.76 13.22 0.63
C TYR A 191 23.15 11.83 0.63
N TRP A 192 24.01 10.82 0.58
CA TRP A 192 23.63 9.41 0.56
C TRP A 192 24.03 8.79 1.89
N ILE A 193 23.04 8.35 2.67
CA ILE A 193 23.26 7.59 3.90
C ILE A 193 22.77 6.16 3.74
N GLY A 194 23.38 5.24 4.46
CA GLY A 194 22.96 3.84 4.45
C GLY A 194 23.75 2.98 5.42
N GLU A 195 23.42 1.71 5.37
CA GLU A 195 24.06 0.65 6.15
C GLU A 195 25.50 0.43 5.67
N ASP A 196 26.46 0.49 6.57
CA ASP A 196 27.83 0.08 6.26
C ASP A 196 27.96 -1.44 6.37
N ARG A 197 28.16 -2.10 5.24
CA ARG A 197 28.30 -3.56 5.12
C ARG A 197 29.74 -3.99 4.81
N THR A 198 30.73 -3.14 5.08
CA THR A 198 32.14 -3.45 4.83
C THR A 198 32.59 -4.76 5.50
N ASN A 199 32.06 -5.05 6.69
CA ASN A 199 32.35 -6.28 7.42
C ASN A 199 31.33 -7.40 7.20
N GLY A 200 30.47 -7.29 6.16
CA GLY A 200 29.33 -8.18 5.98
C GLY A 200 28.16 -7.78 6.89
N TYR A 201 27.54 -8.78 7.50
CA TYR A 201 26.40 -8.51 8.38
C TYR A 201 26.83 -7.97 9.76
N ARG A 202 27.91 -8.51 10.32
CA ARG A 202 28.49 -8.12 11.62
C ARG A 202 30.00 -8.31 11.62
N PRO A 203 30.74 -7.57 12.46
CA PRO A 203 30.32 -6.42 13.27
C PRO A 203 29.92 -5.24 12.39
N MET A 204 28.83 -4.57 12.75
CA MET A 204 28.30 -3.45 11.98
C MET A 204 29.07 -2.15 12.33
N PRO A 205 29.66 -1.42 11.36
CA PRO A 205 30.34 -0.14 11.64
C PRO A 205 29.37 0.98 12.03
N GLY A 206 28.15 0.98 11.49
CA GLY A 206 27.13 1.98 11.74
C GLY A 206 26.46 2.50 10.48
N VAL A 207 26.02 3.76 10.52
CA VAL A 207 25.43 4.46 9.38
C VAL A 207 26.51 5.29 8.67
N HIS A 208 26.80 4.98 7.42
CA HIS A 208 27.78 5.66 6.58
C HIS A 208 27.13 6.75 5.74
N MET A 209 27.84 7.83 5.47
CA MET A 209 27.39 8.95 4.65
C MET A 209 28.37 9.28 3.54
N TYR A 210 27.82 9.60 2.39
CA TYR A 210 28.56 10.12 1.23
C TYR A 210 27.88 11.37 0.71
N SER A 211 28.65 12.23 0.02
CA SER A 211 28.12 13.43 -0.63
C SER A 211 28.51 13.48 -2.11
N SER A 212 27.64 14.09 -2.94
CA SER A 212 27.87 14.27 -4.37
C SER A 212 27.26 15.58 -4.85
N LYS A 213 27.87 16.17 -5.91
CA LYS A 213 27.31 17.32 -6.64
C LYS A 213 26.64 16.91 -7.95
N ASP A 214 26.86 15.68 -8.41
CA ASP A 214 26.49 15.24 -9.76
C ASP A 214 25.75 13.90 -9.80
N LEU A 215 25.56 13.21 -8.65
CA LEU A 215 25.04 11.84 -8.51
C LEU A 215 25.92 10.75 -9.13
N TYR A 216 27.02 11.11 -9.75
CA TYR A 216 27.95 10.17 -10.36
C TYR A 216 29.12 9.86 -9.44
N ASN A 217 29.74 10.90 -8.85
CA ASN A 217 30.96 10.81 -8.11
C ASN A 217 30.70 11.14 -6.63
N TRP A 218 31.15 10.27 -5.72
CA TRP A 218 30.80 10.30 -4.31
C TRP A 218 32.03 10.57 -3.45
N LYS A 219 31.90 11.55 -2.56
CA LYS A 219 32.88 11.84 -1.51
C LYS A 219 32.48 11.10 -0.25
N ASP A 220 33.40 10.35 0.33
CA ASP A 220 33.25 9.74 1.64
C ASP A 220 33.20 10.82 2.74
N GLU A 221 32.10 10.86 3.50
CA GLU A 221 31.92 11.72 4.68
C GLU A 221 32.12 10.93 5.99
N GLY A 222 32.28 9.61 5.90
CA GLY A 222 32.53 8.70 7.02
C GLY A 222 31.29 8.13 7.69
N VAL A 223 31.50 7.37 8.75
CA VAL A 223 30.44 6.79 9.58
C VAL A 223 29.90 7.85 10.53
N VAL A 224 28.69 8.34 10.27
CA VAL A 224 28.08 9.48 10.98
C VAL A 224 27.36 9.08 12.27
N LEU A 225 26.83 7.84 12.35
CA LEU A 225 26.35 7.20 13.57
C LEU A 225 27.16 5.92 13.79
N ARG A 226 28.08 5.95 14.76
CA ARG A 226 29.01 4.86 15.02
C ARG A 226 28.45 3.85 16.02
N THR A 227 28.78 2.58 15.82
CA THR A 227 28.57 1.50 16.79
C THR A 227 29.75 1.36 17.76
N MET A 228 29.58 0.54 18.78
CA MET A 228 30.55 0.33 19.88
C MET A 228 31.05 -1.12 19.90
N ASP A 229 32.34 -1.33 19.98
CA ASP A 229 32.93 -2.66 20.19
C ASP A 229 32.67 -3.19 21.62
N ASN A 230 32.73 -2.30 22.62
CA ASN A 230 32.54 -2.64 24.02
C ASN A 230 32.01 -1.44 24.82
N TYR A 231 31.46 -1.71 26.00
CA TYR A 231 30.85 -0.71 26.89
C TYR A 231 31.87 0.34 27.42
N ASP A 232 33.13 -0.03 27.58
CA ASP A 232 34.17 0.89 28.14
C ASP A 232 34.42 2.09 27.21
N GLN A 233 33.99 2.03 25.95
CA GLN A 233 34.15 3.14 25.02
C GLN A 233 33.36 4.39 25.42
N PHE A 234 32.36 4.31 26.31
CA PHE A 234 31.75 5.50 26.91
C PHE A 234 32.75 6.35 27.69
N GLU A 235 33.83 5.75 28.20
CA GLU A 235 34.86 6.44 28.97
C GLU A 235 36.18 6.58 28.19
N THR A 236 36.48 5.67 27.28
CA THR A 236 37.78 5.56 26.60
C THR A 236 37.81 6.15 25.19
N ASP A 237 36.69 6.22 24.49
CA ASP A 237 36.58 6.85 23.17
C ASP A 237 35.93 8.24 23.27
N ASN A 238 36.68 9.27 22.87
CA ASN A 238 36.21 10.65 22.93
C ASN A 238 34.91 10.90 22.17
N TYR A 239 34.63 10.15 21.10
CA TYR A 239 33.39 10.26 20.37
C TYR A 239 32.18 9.92 21.26
N PHE A 240 32.18 8.76 21.90
CA PHE A 240 31.07 8.32 22.75
C PHE A 240 31.03 9.08 24.07
N LYS A 241 32.19 9.39 24.64
CA LYS A 241 32.29 10.20 25.87
C LYS A 241 31.66 11.59 25.70
N ASN A 242 31.91 12.24 24.57
CA ASN A 242 31.35 13.57 24.30
C ASN A 242 29.85 13.53 24.07
N LEU A 243 29.34 12.45 23.45
CA LEU A 243 27.88 12.32 23.12
C LEU A 243 27.07 11.85 24.33
N TYR A 244 27.62 10.96 25.18
CA TYR A 244 26.87 10.21 26.17
C TYR A 244 27.43 10.32 27.59
N GLY A 245 28.49 11.09 27.81
CA GLY A 245 29.19 11.18 29.10
C GLY A 245 28.30 11.60 30.27
N ASP A 246 27.31 12.45 30.01
CA ASP A 246 26.38 12.98 31.02
C ASP A 246 25.22 12.02 31.36
N LEU A 247 25.07 10.90 30.63
CA LEU A 247 24.02 9.91 30.88
C LEU A 247 24.35 9.05 32.11
N SER A 248 23.30 8.59 32.80
CA SER A 248 23.41 7.58 33.84
C SER A 248 23.86 6.22 33.27
N ASP A 249 24.34 5.32 34.14
CA ASP A 249 24.76 3.98 33.73
C ASP A 249 23.65 3.15 33.13
N ASP A 250 22.40 3.35 33.54
CA ASP A 250 21.24 2.64 33.00
C ASP A 250 20.88 3.17 31.61
N GLU A 251 20.87 4.49 31.40
CA GLU A 251 20.70 5.09 30.07
C GLU A 251 21.82 4.68 29.10
N LYS A 252 23.07 4.63 29.58
CA LYS A 252 24.22 4.12 28.80
C LYS A 252 24.03 2.66 28.39
N LYS A 253 23.46 1.81 29.27
CA LYS A 253 23.19 0.40 28.94
C LYS A 253 22.12 0.30 27.84
N ASP A 254 21.05 1.10 27.91
CA ASP A 254 20.01 1.11 26.89
C ASP A 254 20.58 1.54 25.52
N ILE A 255 21.40 2.60 25.50
CA ILE A 255 22.11 3.04 24.29
C ILE A 255 23.06 1.95 23.76
N TYR A 256 23.81 1.28 24.67
CA TYR A 256 24.77 0.24 24.26
C TYR A 256 24.10 -0.96 23.58
N VAL A 257 22.91 -1.37 24.01
CA VAL A 257 22.15 -2.46 23.36
C VAL A 257 21.90 -2.17 21.87
N ASP A 258 21.64 -0.90 21.52
CA ASP A 258 21.36 -0.50 20.16
C ASP A 258 22.62 -0.15 19.34
N LEU A 259 23.75 0.12 20.02
CA LEU A 259 25.03 0.47 19.38
C LEU A 259 26.09 -0.64 19.45
N TRP A 260 25.84 -1.78 20.09
CA TRP A 260 26.82 -2.86 20.20
C TRP A 260 27.08 -3.52 18.84
N ALA A 261 28.24 -3.30 18.24
CA ALA A 261 28.60 -3.68 16.88
C ALA A 261 28.40 -5.16 16.56
N GLU A 262 28.71 -6.06 17.53
CA GLU A 262 28.58 -7.51 17.34
C GLU A 262 27.13 -8.03 17.44
N GLY A 263 26.21 -7.23 17.98
CA GLY A 263 24.83 -7.63 18.23
C GLY A 263 23.75 -6.79 17.59
N CYS A 264 23.99 -5.51 17.35
CA CYS A 264 22.96 -4.62 16.82
C CYS A 264 22.63 -4.91 15.33
N VAL A 265 21.42 -4.58 14.98
CA VAL A 265 20.93 -4.45 13.61
C VAL A 265 20.51 -2.99 13.41
N MET A 266 21.12 -2.31 12.45
CA MET A 266 20.78 -0.95 12.04
C MET A 266 20.45 -1.00 10.55
N GLU A 267 19.21 -1.34 10.22
CA GLU A 267 18.79 -1.48 8.82
C GLU A 267 17.98 -0.27 8.38
N ARG A 268 18.03 0.00 7.09
CA ARG A 268 17.25 1.03 6.41
C ARG A 268 17.32 2.43 7.00
N PRO A 269 18.51 2.97 7.31
CA PRO A 269 18.63 4.33 7.86
C PRO A 269 18.10 5.35 6.86
N LYS A 270 17.31 6.30 7.35
CA LYS A 270 16.77 7.44 6.64
C LYS A 270 17.00 8.71 7.44
N MET A 271 17.16 9.82 6.75
CA MET A 271 17.42 11.12 7.37
C MET A 271 16.41 12.16 6.92
N LEU A 272 15.99 13.03 7.82
CA LEU A 272 15.28 14.27 7.51
C LEU A 272 15.98 15.47 8.18
N TYR A 273 15.92 16.61 7.51
CA TYR A 273 16.27 17.88 8.10
C TYR A 273 15.03 18.55 8.69
N ASN A 274 15.09 18.95 9.94
CA ASN A 274 14.01 19.65 10.62
C ASN A 274 14.32 21.15 10.71
N GLU A 275 13.64 21.96 9.90
CA GLU A 275 13.86 23.40 9.86
C GLU A 275 13.48 24.12 11.17
N LYS A 276 12.47 23.60 11.92
CA LYS A 276 12.00 24.20 13.18
C LYS A 276 13.05 24.09 14.29
N THR A 277 13.80 23.00 14.33
CA THR A 277 14.78 22.72 15.38
C THR A 277 16.21 22.90 14.92
N ASP A 278 16.45 23.13 13.62
CA ASP A 278 17.77 23.16 12.98
C ASP A 278 18.58 21.89 13.29
N LYS A 279 17.92 20.71 13.14
CA LYS A 279 18.51 19.40 13.43
C LYS A 279 18.36 18.47 12.24
N TYR A 280 19.31 17.56 12.11
CA TYR A 280 19.25 16.39 11.25
C TYR A 280 18.84 15.18 12.10
N VAL A 281 17.83 14.43 11.65
CA VAL A 281 17.24 13.32 12.39
C VAL A 281 17.33 12.06 11.53
N ILE A 282 18.02 11.04 12.03
CA ILE A 282 18.10 9.71 11.42
C ILE A 282 17.12 8.78 12.14
N TRP A 283 16.35 8.02 11.36
CA TRP A 283 15.59 6.88 11.83
C TRP A 283 16.13 5.62 11.15
N PHE A 284 16.10 4.49 11.86
CA PHE A 284 16.49 3.20 11.33
C PHE A 284 15.75 2.05 12.03
N HIS A 285 15.64 0.90 11.38
CA HIS A 285 15.18 -0.33 12.00
C HIS A 285 16.23 -0.78 13.00
N ALA A 286 15.91 -0.73 14.29
CA ALA A 286 16.76 -1.11 15.42
C ALA A 286 16.37 -2.49 15.93
N ASP A 287 17.24 -3.47 15.70
CA ASP A 287 17.00 -4.85 16.11
C ASP A 287 18.30 -5.50 16.62
N GLY A 288 18.33 -6.79 16.72
CA GLY A 288 19.52 -7.54 17.13
C GLY A 288 19.40 -8.17 18.50
N THR A 289 20.56 -8.65 18.99
CA THR A 289 20.71 -9.31 20.29
C THR A 289 21.23 -8.34 21.35
N SER A 290 20.94 -8.62 22.62
CA SER A 290 21.42 -7.81 23.73
C SER A 290 22.76 -8.35 24.27
N PRO A 291 23.76 -7.50 24.57
CA PRO A 291 25.01 -7.91 25.23
C PRO A 291 24.81 -8.36 26.69
N TYR A 292 23.61 -8.14 27.25
CA TYR A 292 23.26 -8.46 28.64
C TYR A 292 22.39 -9.68 28.79
N SER A 293 22.07 -10.39 27.70
CA SER A 293 21.20 -11.57 27.71
C SER A 293 21.93 -12.77 27.14
N ASP A 294 21.89 -13.90 27.85
CA ASP A 294 22.33 -15.20 27.33
C ASP A 294 21.31 -15.81 26.34
N ASP A 295 20.17 -15.13 26.14
CA ASP A 295 19.17 -15.56 25.19
C ASP A 295 19.62 -15.26 23.77
N SER A 296 19.97 -16.30 23.04
CA SER A 296 20.29 -16.25 21.61
C SER A 296 19.06 -16.05 20.75
N GLY A 297 18.12 -15.17 21.18
CA GLY A 297 16.88 -14.86 20.47
C GLY A 297 17.12 -14.51 19.01
N SER A 298 16.07 -14.53 18.23
CA SER A 298 16.10 -14.10 16.82
C SER A 298 16.73 -12.72 16.69
N ASN A 299 17.57 -12.50 15.69
CA ASN A 299 18.10 -11.18 15.34
C ASN A 299 17.02 -10.13 15.10
N TYR A 300 15.78 -10.54 14.89
CA TYR A 300 14.63 -9.72 14.56
C TYR A 300 13.51 -9.79 15.61
N ALA A 301 13.86 -10.01 16.89
CA ALA A 301 12.89 -10.10 17.99
C ALA A 301 12.56 -8.75 18.63
N LYS A 302 13.50 -7.78 18.60
CA LYS A 302 13.33 -6.46 19.21
C LYS A 302 12.45 -5.54 18.35
N ALA A 303 12.69 -5.49 17.06
CA ALA A 303 11.91 -4.81 16.01
C ALA A 303 11.40 -3.41 16.42
N LYS A 304 12.34 -2.47 16.68
CA LYS A 304 12.06 -1.10 17.11
C LYS A 304 12.52 -0.09 16.05
N ALA A 305 12.04 1.14 16.14
CA ALA A 305 12.60 2.29 15.42
C ALA A 305 13.69 2.94 16.27
N GLY A 306 14.93 2.96 15.80
CA GLY A 306 16.02 3.73 16.40
C GLY A 306 16.02 5.16 15.88
N ILE A 307 16.30 6.14 16.75
CA ILE A 307 16.27 7.57 16.42
C ILE A 307 17.58 8.22 16.87
N ALA A 308 18.25 8.91 15.95
CA ALA A 308 19.48 9.65 16.25
C ALA A 308 19.41 11.09 15.72
N ILE A 309 20.03 12.04 16.40
CA ILE A 309 20.00 13.47 16.08
C ILE A 309 21.41 14.06 16.00
N ALA A 310 21.57 15.06 15.14
CA ALA A 310 22.80 15.85 15.03
C ALA A 310 22.53 17.33 14.73
N ASP A 311 23.49 18.19 15.10
CA ASP A 311 23.51 19.61 14.72
C ASP A 311 24.04 19.84 13.31
N ASN A 312 24.84 18.92 12.80
CA ASN A 312 25.45 19.00 11.49
C ASN A 312 25.09 17.75 10.69
N ILE A 313 24.93 17.90 9.37
CA ILE A 313 24.56 16.79 8.49
C ILE A 313 25.57 15.64 8.57
N ASN A 314 26.86 15.93 8.66
CA ASN A 314 27.94 14.95 8.77
C ASN A 314 28.14 14.45 10.22
N GLY A 315 27.18 14.73 11.09
CA GLY A 315 27.22 14.29 12.50
C GLY A 315 28.20 15.10 13.38
N PRO A 316 28.61 14.52 14.51
CA PRO A 316 28.25 13.17 14.98
C PRO A 316 26.77 13.07 15.36
N TYR A 317 26.13 11.97 14.96
CA TYR A 317 24.76 11.69 15.39
C TYR A 317 24.74 11.02 16.76
N LYS A 318 23.86 11.52 17.63
CA LYS A 318 23.62 10.96 18.96
C LYS A 318 22.35 10.12 18.93
N LEU A 319 22.42 8.83 19.20
CA LEU A 319 21.25 7.98 19.40
C LEU A 319 20.44 8.49 20.59
N VAL A 320 19.15 8.74 20.40
CA VAL A 320 18.21 9.17 21.43
C VAL A 320 17.57 7.95 22.11
N GLY A 321 17.31 6.90 21.36
CA GLY A 321 16.72 5.65 21.83
C GLY A 321 16.06 4.86 20.71
N SER A 322 15.42 3.76 21.08
CA SER A 322 14.63 2.93 20.16
C SER A 322 13.23 2.62 20.71
N TYR A 323 12.20 2.68 19.87
CA TYR A 323 10.80 2.68 20.30
C TYR A 323 9.96 1.78 19.42
N MET A 324 8.91 1.18 20.00
CA MET A 324 7.77 0.63 19.28
C MET A 324 6.91 1.78 18.76
N LEU A 325 6.23 1.55 17.61
CA LEU A 325 5.36 2.56 17.00
C LEU A 325 3.88 2.18 17.12
N ALA A 326 2.98 3.02 16.55
CA ALA A 326 1.55 2.79 16.56
C ALA A 326 1.16 1.55 15.74
N SER A 327 0.11 0.84 16.13
CA SER A 327 -0.44 -0.29 15.38
C SER A 327 -1.93 -0.49 15.67
N ASP A 328 -2.63 -1.09 14.72
CA ASP A 328 -4.01 -1.57 14.91
C ASP A 328 -4.04 -3.06 15.29
N TYR A 329 -3.05 -3.48 16.07
CA TYR A 329 -2.91 -4.86 16.55
C TYR A 329 -4.17 -5.33 17.27
N GLY A 330 -4.58 -6.55 16.98
CA GLY A 330 -5.80 -7.16 17.55
C GLY A 330 -7.04 -6.96 16.66
N ASN A 331 -7.15 -5.89 15.87
CA ASN A 331 -8.22 -5.73 14.90
C ASN A 331 -7.90 -6.42 13.56
N GLN A 332 -6.62 -6.58 13.23
CA GLN A 332 -6.18 -7.22 11.99
C GLN A 332 -6.03 -8.75 12.07
N GLY A 333 -6.22 -9.36 13.25
CA GLY A 333 -6.23 -10.82 13.44
C GLY A 333 -4.85 -11.50 13.35
N PHE A 334 -3.76 -10.76 13.55
CA PHE A 334 -2.40 -11.30 13.58
C PHE A 334 -1.95 -11.64 15.01
N ASP A 335 -1.22 -12.74 15.17
CA ASP A 335 -0.75 -13.26 16.48
C ASP A 335 0.59 -12.64 16.94
N SER A 336 1.12 -11.63 16.25
CA SER A 336 2.38 -10.99 16.61
C SER A 336 2.18 -9.79 17.53
N VAL A 337 3.24 -9.35 18.18
CA VAL A 337 3.23 -8.12 19.01
C VAL A 337 3.02 -6.90 18.12
N GLY A 338 2.06 -6.04 18.48
CA GLY A 338 1.79 -4.81 17.75
C GLY A 338 2.88 -3.75 17.93
N GLY A 339 2.99 -2.86 16.95
CA GLY A 339 3.94 -1.74 16.99
C GLY A 339 5.39 -2.10 16.66
N HIS A 340 5.66 -3.34 16.25
CA HIS A 340 6.96 -3.73 15.71
C HIS A 340 7.34 -2.86 14.51
N VAL A 341 8.62 -2.53 14.40
CA VAL A 341 9.18 -1.78 13.27
C VAL A 341 10.26 -2.63 12.61
N ARG A 342 10.04 -2.94 11.36
CA ARG A 342 11.04 -3.59 10.50
C ARG A 342 11.39 -2.66 9.34
N ASP A 343 11.38 -3.12 8.11
CA ASP A 343 11.70 -2.28 6.97
C ASP A 343 10.93 -0.96 7.01
N MET A 344 11.64 0.15 6.98
CA MET A 344 11.08 1.46 7.18
C MET A 344 11.61 2.51 6.19
N ASN A 345 10.89 3.60 6.08
CA ASN A 345 11.34 4.81 5.38
C ASN A 345 10.72 6.06 6.01
N LEU A 346 11.27 7.22 5.67
CA LEU A 346 10.75 8.53 6.05
C LEU A 346 10.28 9.30 4.80
N PHE A 347 9.28 10.12 4.98
CA PHE A 347 8.82 11.07 3.97
C PHE A 347 8.48 12.40 4.63
N GLN A 348 8.92 13.50 4.03
CA GLN A 348 8.56 14.87 4.42
C GLN A 348 7.76 15.50 3.30
N ASP A 349 6.57 15.99 3.62
CA ASP A 349 5.70 16.70 2.67
C ASP A 349 6.10 18.17 2.51
N ASP A 350 5.53 18.83 1.52
CA ASP A 350 5.84 20.22 1.15
C ASP A 350 5.53 21.23 2.27
N ASP A 351 4.61 20.92 3.17
CA ASP A 351 4.26 21.72 4.33
C ASP A 351 5.16 21.49 5.57
N GLY A 352 6.14 20.59 5.44
CA GLY A 352 7.04 20.18 6.51
C GLY A 352 6.48 19.11 7.45
N THR A 353 5.28 18.59 7.21
CA THR A 353 4.78 17.42 7.94
C THR A 353 5.59 16.19 7.55
N ALA A 354 6.07 15.44 8.54
CA ALA A 354 6.86 14.24 8.28
C ALA A 354 6.12 12.97 8.68
N TYR A 355 6.44 11.89 7.99
CA TYR A 355 5.82 10.58 8.14
C TYR A 355 6.87 9.49 8.20
N VAL A 356 6.59 8.43 8.96
CA VAL A 356 7.33 7.17 8.96
C VAL A 356 6.47 6.07 8.35
N MET A 357 7.04 5.32 7.41
CA MET A 357 6.45 4.09 6.87
C MET A 357 7.18 2.91 7.48
N TYR A 358 6.49 1.87 7.91
CA TYR A 358 7.13 0.70 8.54
C TYR A 358 6.29 -0.57 8.39
N SER A 359 7.00 -1.70 8.21
CA SER A 359 6.42 -3.04 8.29
C SER A 359 6.27 -3.46 9.74
N SER A 360 5.13 -3.99 10.12
CA SER A 360 4.79 -4.38 11.49
C SER A 360 4.09 -5.74 11.54
N GLU A 361 3.68 -6.20 12.72
CA GLU A 361 3.02 -7.50 12.95
C GLU A 361 3.71 -8.66 12.22
N GLY A 362 5.05 -8.78 12.40
CA GLY A 362 5.84 -9.79 11.70
C GLY A 362 5.88 -9.62 10.18
N ASN A 363 5.85 -8.39 9.69
CA ASN A 363 5.74 -7.94 8.29
C ASN A 363 4.36 -8.18 7.64
N ALA A 364 3.33 -8.51 8.42
CA ALA A 364 2.00 -8.73 7.86
C ALA A 364 1.31 -7.43 7.44
N VAL A 365 1.57 -6.34 8.15
CA VAL A 365 0.92 -5.03 7.94
C VAL A 365 1.97 -3.95 7.71
N MET A 366 1.72 -3.06 6.77
CA MET A 366 2.51 -1.85 6.55
C MET A 366 1.73 -0.61 6.96
N TYR A 367 2.29 0.15 7.90
CA TYR A 367 1.73 1.40 8.39
C TYR A 367 2.45 2.63 7.83
N ILE A 368 1.74 3.74 7.84
CA ILE A 368 2.29 5.09 7.64
C ILE A 368 1.77 5.95 8.77
N ALA A 369 2.65 6.59 9.53
CA ALA A 369 2.28 7.38 10.70
C ALA A 369 2.94 8.77 10.69
N LYS A 370 2.21 9.77 11.19
CA LYS A 370 2.72 11.15 11.35
C LYS A 370 3.77 11.22 12.45
N LEU A 371 4.82 11.99 12.22
CA LEU A 371 5.82 12.36 13.20
C LEU A 371 5.44 13.66 13.94
N ASN A 372 6.03 13.83 15.11
CA ASN A 372 5.94 15.09 15.87
C ASN A 372 6.73 16.23 15.21
N ASP A 373 6.57 17.45 15.72
CA ASP A 373 7.19 18.66 15.19
C ASP A 373 8.73 18.65 15.21
N THR A 374 9.36 17.78 15.99
CA THR A 374 10.82 17.63 16.08
C THR A 374 11.35 16.45 15.26
N TYR A 375 10.49 15.63 14.66
CA TYR A 375 10.78 14.38 13.94
C TYR A 375 11.45 13.31 14.80
N THR A 376 11.40 13.44 16.13
CA THR A 376 12.04 12.51 17.07
C THR A 376 11.06 11.53 17.73
N GLY A 377 9.88 11.41 17.21
CA GLY A 377 8.82 10.51 17.68
C GLY A 377 7.56 10.64 16.84
N LEU A 378 6.54 9.87 17.18
CA LEU A 378 5.21 10.01 16.60
C LEU A 378 4.56 11.32 17.00
N ALA A 379 3.51 11.74 16.28
CA ALA A 379 2.76 12.97 16.56
C ALA A 379 2.10 12.98 17.96
N LYS A 380 1.76 11.80 18.46
CA LYS A 380 1.23 11.50 19.80
C LYS A 380 1.90 10.25 20.35
N ASP A 381 1.67 9.90 21.61
CA ASP A 381 2.08 8.60 22.14
C ASP A 381 1.41 7.47 21.32
N ALA A 382 2.10 6.35 21.15
CA ALA A 382 1.69 5.31 20.20
C ALA A 382 0.28 4.75 20.45
N ASP A 383 -0.15 4.69 21.70
CA ASP A 383 -1.48 4.27 22.13
C ASP A 383 -2.57 5.37 22.05
N GLU A 384 -2.18 6.61 21.77
CA GLU A 384 -3.06 7.75 21.54
C GLU A 384 -3.22 8.09 20.05
N MET A 385 -2.48 7.42 19.17
CA MET A 385 -2.58 7.60 17.72
C MET A 385 -3.89 7.02 17.19
N VAL A 386 -4.60 7.79 16.37
CA VAL A 386 -5.91 7.41 15.80
C VAL A 386 -5.73 6.92 14.36
N LEU A 387 -6.21 5.70 14.09
CA LEU A 387 -6.23 5.13 12.74
C LEU A 387 -7.15 5.96 11.82
N GLY A 388 -6.63 6.33 10.65
CA GLY A 388 -7.32 7.20 9.68
C GLY A 388 -7.03 8.70 9.86
N GLU A 389 -6.52 9.13 11.01
CA GLU A 389 -6.19 10.54 11.30
C GLU A 389 -4.68 10.77 11.48
N ASP A 390 -4.06 9.99 12.37
CA ASP A 390 -2.65 10.11 12.72
C ASP A 390 -1.79 9.06 12.03
N PHE A 391 -2.36 7.91 11.71
CA PHE A 391 -1.70 6.85 10.95
C PHE A 391 -2.71 6.06 10.10
N CYS A 392 -2.20 5.31 9.11
CA CYS A 392 -3.03 4.48 8.26
C CYS A 392 -2.37 3.11 7.98
N ILE A 393 -3.19 2.17 7.51
CA ILE A 393 -2.74 0.92 6.92
C ILE A 393 -2.61 1.12 5.41
N SER A 394 -1.40 0.98 4.88
CA SER A 394 -1.17 1.05 3.44
C SER A 394 -1.23 -0.32 2.75
N SER A 395 -1.01 -1.41 3.50
CA SER A 395 -1.12 -2.79 3.00
C SER A 395 -1.25 -3.80 4.13
N THR A 396 -1.99 -4.90 3.89
CA THR A 396 -2.15 -6.05 4.79
C THR A 396 -1.65 -7.37 4.19
N ASP A 397 -0.90 -7.32 3.09
CA ASP A 397 -0.45 -8.49 2.34
C ASP A 397 1.08 -8.66 2.34
N SER A 398 1.70 -8.43 3.48
CA SER A 398 3.12 -8.69 3.74
C SER A 398 4.06 -7.92 2.80
N ARG A 399 4.16 -6.61 3.01
CA ARG A 399 5.06 -5.74 2.23
C ARG A 399 6.24 -5.25 3.06
N GLU A 400 7.38 -5.08 2.40
CA GLU A 400 8.65 -4.56 2.93
C GLU A 400 9.19 -3.41 2.06
N ALA A 401 10.29 -2.81 2.50
CA ALA A 401 11.09 -1.86 1.73
C ALA A 401 10.27 -0.68 1.14
N PRO A 402 9.50 0.05 1.96
CA PRO A 402 8.69 1.16 1.47
C PRO A 402 9.55 2.30 0.94
N ALA A 403 9.14 2.91 -0.18
CA ALA A 403 9.74 4.09 -0.76
C ALA A 403 8.65 5.03 -1.27
N MET A 404 8.39 6.13 -0.55
CA MET A 404 7.38 7.12 -0.90
C MET A 404 7.99 8.32 -1.59
N PHE A 405 7.26 8.87 -2.55
CA PHE A 405 7.57 10.16 -3.20
C PHE A 405 6.29 10.84 -3.68
N LYS A 406 6.38 12.14 -3.98
CA LYS A 406 5.25 12.98 -4.42
C LYS A 406 5.51 13.54 -5.80
N TYR A 407 4.51 13.50 -6.67
CA TYR A 407 4.53 14.15 -7.98
C TYR A 407 3.13 14.60 -8.41
N GLN A 408 2.99 15.85 -8.86
CA GLN A 408 1.73 16.46 -9.31
C GLN A 408 0.56 16.28 -8.31
N GLY A 409 0.85 16.45 -7.01
CA GLY A 409 -0.15 16.33 -5.95
C GLY A 409 -0.56 14.91 -5.60
N LYS A 410 0.02 13.89 -6.25
CA LYS A 410 -0.20 12.47 -5.89
C LYS A 410 0.99 11.91 -5.15
N TYR A 411 0.71 11.00 -4.24
CA TYR A 411 1.70 10.25 -3.47
C TYR A 411 1.83 8.85 -4.06
N TYR A 412 3.06 8.39 -4.21
CA TYR A 412 3.41 7.08 -4.75
C TYR A 412 4.19 6.31 -3.70
N LEU A 413 3.83 5.06 -3.49
CA LEU A 413 4.49 4.17 -2.54
C LEU A 413 4.94 2.89 -3.26
N ILE A 414 6.25 2.71 -3.43
CA ILE A 414 6.84 1.48 -3.96
C ILE A 414 7.20 0.57 -2.78
N THR A 415 6.93 -0.73 -2.89
CA THR A 415 7.22 -1.74 -1.86
C THR A 415 7.68 -3.04 -2.47
N SER A 416 8.42 -3.87 -1.71
CA SER A 416 8.73 -5.26 -2.05
C SER A 416 7.81 -6.25 -1.30
N GLY A 417 7.80 -7.51 -1.72
CA GLY A 417 7.27 -8.61 -0.89
C GLY A 417 8.29 -9.04 0.18
N CYS A 418 7.93 -10.02 1.00
CA CYS A 418 8.76 -10.52 2.10
C CYS A 418 9.40 -11.86 1.71
N THR A 419 10.63 -11.83 1.21
CA THR A 419 11.40 -13.03 0.82
C THR A 419 12.81 -13.04 1.40
N GLY A 420 13.03 -12.31 2.51
CA GLY A 420 14.34 -12.11 3.11
C GLY A 420 15.30 -11.45 2.12
N TRP A 421 16.51 -11.97 1.97
CA TRP A 421 17.53 -11.42 1.07
C TRP A 421 17.31 -11.76 -0.42
N ALA A 422 16.34 -12.61 -0.76
CA ALA A 422 16.03 -12.94 -2.15
C ALA A 422 15.18 -11.82 -2.79
N PRO A 423 15.49 -11.38 -4.02
CA PRO A 423 14.70 -10.36 -4.70
C PRO A 423 13.31 -10.91 -5.08
N ASN A 424 12.32 -10.03 -5.11
CA ASN A 424 10.95 -10.36 -5.46
C ASN A 424 10.28 -9.22 -6.24
N GLN A 425 9.02 -9.44 -6.61
CA GLN A 425 8.24 -8.48 -7.38
C GLN A 425 7.93 -7.22 -6.56
N ALA A 426 8.32 -6.05 -7.08
CA ALA A 426 7.86 -4.78 -6.57
C ALA A 426 6.36 -4.57 -6.86
N ARG A 427 5.74 -3.75 -6.02
CA ARG A 427 4.40 -3.21 -6.22
C ARG A 427 4.40 -1.74 -5.88
N TYR A 428 3.57 -0.95 -6.55
CA TYR A 428 3.34 0.42 -6.14
C TYR A 428 1.87 0.71 -5.92
N ALA A 429 1.61 1.70 -5.09
CA ALA A 429 0.29 2.23 -4.81
C ALA A 429 0.30 3.75 -4.94
N VAL A 430 -0.87 4.35 -5.18
CA VAL A 430 -1.06 5.80 -5.35
C VAL A 430 -2.16 6.28 -4.41
N ALA A 431 -1.99 7.48 -3.86
CA ALA A 431 -2.97 8.15 -3.01
C ALA A 431 -3.01 9.66 -3.23
N ASP A 432 -4.06 10.31 -2.75
CA ASP A 432 -4.20 11.77 -2.70
C ASP A 432 -3.62 12.38 -1.41
N SER A 433 -3.34 11.55 -0.42
CA SER A 433 -2.78 11.94 0.88
C SER A 433 -1.74 10.90 1.33
N PRO A 434 -0.71 11.28 2.11
CA PRO A 434 0.22 10.32 2.69
C PRO A 434 -0.46 9.26 3.56
N LEU A 435 -1.59 9.60 4.18
CA LEU A 435 -2.39 8.66 4.98
C LEU A 435 -3.46 7.91 4.16
N GLY A 436 -3.41 7.99 2.83
CA GLY A 436 -4.31 7.27 1.95
C GLY A 436 -5.66 7.96 1.69
N PRO A 437 -6.66 7.20 1.25
CA PRO A 437 -6.61 5.77 0.94
C PRO A 437 -5.66 5.43 -0.23
N TRP A 438 -4.98 4.29 -0.12
CA TRP A 438 -3.98 3.84 -1.09
C TRP A 438 -4.57 2.88 -2.12
N THR A 439 -4.46 3.21 -3.39
CA THR A 439 -4.88 2.35 -4.51
C THR A 439 -3.68 1.57 -5.04
N ASN A 440 -3.77 0.23 -5.03
CA ASN A 440 -2.75 -0.65 -5.59
C ASN A 440 -2.75 -0.57 -7.12
N MET A 441 -1.60 -0.26 -7.71
CA MET A 441 -1.39 -0.08 -9.15
C MET A 441 -0.60 -1.25 -9.80
N GLY A 442 -0.20 -2.26 -9.01
CA GLY A 442 0.53 -3.43 -9.51
C GLY A 442 2.05 -3.25 -9.59
N ASN A 443 2.69 -4.02 -10.48
CA ASN A 443 4.14 -4.03 -10.66
C ASN A 443 4.60 -2.91 -11.59
N PRO A 444 5.50 -1.98 -11.14
CA PRO A 444 6.01 -0.92 -12.00
C PRO A 444 7.13 -1.38 -12.97
N CYS A 445 7.70 -2.57 -12.79
CA CYS A 445 8.89 -3.03 -13.54
C CYS A 445 8.51 -3.62 -14.89
N VAL A 446 8.59 -2.82 -15.94
CA VAL A 446 8.23 -3.19 -17.30
C VAL A 446 9.38 -3.96 -17.98
N GLY A 447 9.07 -5.17 -18.45
CA GLY A 447 10.04 -6.05 -19.12
C GLY A 447 10.89 -6.89 -18.16
N ASP A 448 10.62 -6.84 -16.85
CA ASP A 448 11.19 -7.77 -15.87
C ASP A 448 10.45 -9.13 -15.95
N THR A 449 10.95 -10.01 -16.82
CA THR A 449 10.34 -11.34 -17.04
C THR A 449 10.53 -12.30 -15.86
N SER A 450 11.46 -11.99 -14.96
CA SER A 450 11.74 -12.79 -13.78
C SER A 450 10.85 -12.41 -12.59
N ASN A 451 10.11 -11.30 -12.70
CA ASN A 451 9.27 -10.76 -11.63
C ASN A 451 10.02 -10.58 -10.31
N ASN A 452 11.25 -10.09 -10.36
CA ASN A 452 12.11 -9.91 -9.20
C ASN A 452 12.71 -8.51 -9.10
N THR A 453 12.08 -7.52 -9.76
CA THR A 453 12.46 -6.10 -9.72
C THR A 453 13.90 -5.90 -10.20
N PHE A 454 14.25 -6.54 -11.32
CA PHE A 454 15.62 -6.57 -11.87
C PHE A 454 16.67 -7.05 -10.85
N GLU A 455 16.32 -8.05 -10.04
CA GLU A 455 17.12 -8.61 -8.94
C GLU A 455 17.41 -7.62 -7.81
N THR A 456 16.46 -6.74 -7.47
CA THR A 456 16.64 -5.73 -6.43
C THR A 456 15.47 -5.66 -5.45
N GLN A 457 15.74 -4.98 -4.33
CA GLN A 457 14.74 -4.53 -3.37
C GLN A 457 14.79 -3.00 -3.27
N SER A 458 13.63 -2.33 -3.26
CA SER A 458 13.54 -0.87 -3.17
C SER A 458 14.19 -0.33 -1.88
N THR A 459 14.74 0.89 -1.96
CA THR A 459 15.31 1.58 -0.79
C THR A 459 14.76 3.00 -0.65
N CYS A 460 14.82 3.78 -1.71
CA CYS A 460 14.21 5.10 -1.79
C CYS A 460 13.94 5.49 -3.24
N VAL A 461 13.28 6.63 -3.43
CA VAL A 461 13.17 7.31 -4.73
C VAL A 461 13.86 8.66 -4.60
N ILE A 462 14.77 8.97 -5.54
CA ILE A 462 15.56 10.19 -5.54
C ILE A 462 14.84 11.24 -6.39
N PRO A 463 14.35 12.36 -5.81
CA PRO A 463 13.78 13.46 -6.58
C PRO A 463 14.92 14.36 -7.13
N VAL A 464 15.29 14.17 -8.38
CA VAL A 464 16.32 14.99 -9.05
C VAL A 464 15.76 16.38 -9.41
N ASP A 465 14.55 16.38 -9.98
CA ASP A 465 13.78 17.56 -10.36
C ASP A 465 12.29 17.16 -10.33
N ALA A 466 11.70 17.23 -9.14
CA ALA A 466 10.35 16.72 -8.88
C ALA A 466 9.28 17.47 -9.71
N GLU A 467 9.42 18.77 -9.94
CA GLU A 467 8.46 19.54 -10.73
C GLU A 467 8.37 19.04 -12.18
N ASN A 468 9.50 18.60 -12.74
CA ASN A 468 9.59 18.07 -14.11
C ASN A 468 9.43 16.55 -14.19
N GLY A 469 9.14 15.87 -13.09
CA GLY A 469 8.95 14.42 -13.05
C GLY A 469 10.25 13.63 -13.23
N LYS A 470 11.40 14.20 -12.83
CA LYS A 470 12.71 13.55 -12.90
C LYS A 470 12.99 12.82 -11.58
N PHE A 471 12.70 11.54 -11.55
CA PHE A 471 12.88 10.69 -10.38
C PHE A 471 13.70 9.45 -10.73
N ILE A 472 14.47 8.99 -9.74
CA ILE A 472 15.27 7.77 -9.86
C ILE A 472 14.77 6.76 -8.81
N TYR A 473 14.38 5.58 -9.25
CA TYR A 473 14.23 4.41 -8.40
C TYR A 473 15.61 3.96 -7.93
N MET A 474 15.80 3.81 -6.64
CA MET A 474 17.00 3.24 -6.05
C MET A 474 16.67 1.90 -5.40
N GLY A 475 17.38 0.85 -5.79
CA GLY A 475 17.26 -0.49 -5.24
C GLY A 475 18.61 -1.09 -4.89
N ASP A 476 18.62 -1.96 -3.88
CA ASP A 476 19.78 -2.78 -3.53
C ASP A 476 19.66 -4.17 -4.17
N ARG A 477 20.76 -4.62 -4.79
CA ARG A 477 20.98 -6.01 -5.17
C ARG A 477 21.82 -6.66 -4.10
N TRP A 478 21.15 -7.33 -3.16
CA TRP A 478 21.81 -7.97 -2.04
C TRP A 478 22.71 -9.11 -2.49
N TYR A 479 23.98 -9.06 -2.11
CA TYR A 479 24.90 -10.17 -2.25
C TYR A 479 24.74 -11.11 -1.07
N ASN A 480 24.23 -12.28 -1.30
CA ASN A 480 23.81 -13.19 -0.23
C ASN A 480 24.23 -14.65 -0.49
N PRO A 481 25.53 -14.94 -0.61
CA PRO A 481 26.02 -16.27 -0.94
C PRO A 481 25.85 -17.28 0.21
N ASP A 482 25.70 -16.83 1.44
CA ASP A 482 25.72 -17.62 2.67
C ASP A 482 24.59 -17.27 3.65
N ASN A 483 23.43 -16.87 3.10
CA ASN A 483 22.23 -16.52 3.84
C ASN A 483 22.41 -15.32 4.81
N GLY A 484 22.99 -14.25 4.33
CA GLY A 484 23.07 -12.95 4.99
C GLY A 484 24.30 -12.73 5.86
N LYS A 485 25.27 -13.64 5.85
CA LYS A 485 26.51 -13.47 6.62
C LYS A 485 27.48 -12.51 5.94
N ASP A 486 27.62 -12.60 4.63
CA ASP A 486 28.48 -11.73 3.84
C ASP A 486 27.63 -10.89 2.86
N LEU A 487 27.33 -9.65 3.24
CA LEU A 487 26.65 -8.67 2.42
C LEU A 487 27.60 -7.62 1.84
N SER A 488 28.92 -7.77 2.02
CA SER A 488 29.93 -6.76 1.69
C SER A 488 30.07 -6.45 0.20
N ASP A 489 29.59 -7.34 -0.68
CA ASP A 489 29.55 -7.12 -2.13
C ASP A 489 28.15 -6.86 -2.69
N SER A 490 27.21 -6.46 -1.84
CA SER A 490 25.91 -5.95 -2.28
C SER A 490 26.09 -4.73 -3.18
N ARG A 491 25.15 -4.51 -4.10
CA ARG A 491 25.30 -3.52 -5.17
C ARG A 491 24.02 -2.71 -5.33
N TYR A 492 24.12 -1.67 -6.13
CA TYR A 492 23.06 -0.71 -6.37
C TYR A 492 22.56 -0.84 -7.80
N VAL A 493 21.24 -0.71 -7.95
CA VAL A 493 20.56 -0.59 -9.24
C VAL A 493 19.68 0.65 -9.17
N TRP A 494 20.03 1.66 -9.94
CA TRP A 494 19.28 2.90 -10.03
C TRP A 494 18.67 3.02 -11.41
N LEU A 495 17.37 3.32 -11.47
CA LEU A 495 16.63 3.33 -12.73
C LEU A 495 15.72 4.54 -12.84
N PRO A 496 15.60 5.17 -14.03
CA PRO A 496 14.63 6.23 -14.27
C PRO A 496 13.20 5.75 -13.97
N ILE A 497 12.41 6.60 -13.32
CA ILE A 497 10.96 6.43 -13.22
C ILE A 497 10.30 7.19 -14.35
N GLU A 498 9.50 6.52 -15.16
CA GLU A 498 8.73 7.10 -16.24
C GLU A 498 7.26 7.20 -15.82
N PHE A 499 6.64 8.37 -15.97
CA PHE A 499 5.25 8.59 -15.64
C PHE A 499 4.35 8.41 -16.85
N GLY A 500 3.33 7.58 -16.70
CA GLY A 500 2.28 7.35 -17.69
C GLY A 500 1.00 8.12 -17.39
N ALA A 501 -0.06 7.84 -18.12
CA ALA A 501 -1.39 8.37 -17.85
C ALA A 501 -1.99 7.76 -16.56
N ASN A 502 -2.98 8.42 -15.98
CA ASN A 502 -3.73 7.94 -14.81
C ASN A 502 -2.83 7.57 -13.62
N ASN A 503 -1.79 8.37 -13.37
CA ASN A 503 -0.84 8.20 -12.29
C ASN A 503 -0.06 6.87 -12.34
N THR A 504 0.07 6.26 -13.53
CA THR A 504 0.90 5.07 -13.67
C THR A 504 2.38 5.43 -13.71
N ILE A 505 3.21 4.52 -13.20
CA ILE A 505 4.67 4.61 -13.33
C ILE A 505 5.23 3.36 -13.99
N ALA A 506 6.36 3.52 -14.67
CA ALA A 506 7.12 2.42 -15.26
C ALA A 506 8.60 2.56 -14.91
N ILE A 507 9.21 1.44 -14.49
CA ILE A 507 10.63 1.29 -14.28
C ILE A 507 11.11 0.29 -15.33
N LYS A 508 11.99 0.72 -16.24
CA LYS A 508 12.47 -0.08 -17.38
C LYS A 508 13.93 -0.52 -17.19
N ASN A 509 14.34 -1.51 -17.92
CA ASN A 509 15.71 -2.02 -17.88
C ASN A 509 16.68 -1.07 -18.60
N TYR A 510 17.43 -0.29 -17.82
CA TYR A 510 18.60 0.45 -18.27
C TYR A 510 19.83 -0.22 -17.68
N LYS A 511 20.80 -0.59 -18.51
CA LYS A 511 22.04 -1.22 -18.03
C LYS A 511 22.93 -0.20 -17.33
N ASP A 512 23.30 0.84 -18.08
CA ASP A 512 23.95 2.07 -17.61
C ASP A 512 23.26 3.23 -18.33
N TRP A 513 23.18 4.40 -17.70
CA TRP A 513 22.42 5.54 -18.21
C TRP A 513 22.94 6.86 -17.65
N THR A 514 22.53 7.98 -18.24
CA THR A 514 22.91 9.33 -17.80
C THR A 514 21.67 10.10 -17.35
N LEU A 515 21.87 11.19 -16.59
CA LEU A 515 20.78 12.05 -16.12
C LEU A 515 19.95 12.65 -17.28
N ASP A 516 20.52 12.77 -18.47
CA ASP A 516 19.79 13.23 -19.67
C ASP A 516 18.62 12.30 -20.03
N GLU A 517 18.69 11.01 -19.66
CA GLU A 517 17.59 10.06 -19.83
C GLU A 517 16.34 10.41 -19.01
N LEU A 518 16.47 11.29 -18.01
CA LEU A 518 15.32 11.77 -17.23
C LEU A 518 14.51 12.86 -17.93
N GLU A 519 15.04 13.51 -18.97
CA GLU A 519 14.41 14.67 -19.62
C GLU A 519 13.02 14.40 -20.19
N ASP A 520 12.77 13.17 -20.62
CA ASP A 520 11.51 12.77 -21.24
C ASP A 520 10.68 11.80 -20.38
N LYS A 521 10.94 11.70 -19.05
CA LYS A 521 10.27 10.73 -18.15
C LYS A 521 9.06 11.30 -17.40
N GLY A 522 8.90 12.61 -17.36
CA GLY A 522 7.76 13.26 -16.71
C GLY A 522 6.42 12.83 -17.28
N ALA A 523 5.35 13.13 -16.56
CA ALA A 523 3.99 12.81 -16.98
C ALA A 523 3.65 13.48 -18.32
N ILE A 524 2.94 12.74 -19.15
CA ILE A 524 2.44 13.25 -20.43
C ILE A 524 1.10 13.92 -20.20
N SER A 525 1.02 15.21 -20.52
CA SER A 525 -0.26 15.94 -20.64
C SER A 525 -0.58 16.14 -22.11
N ILE A 526 -1.78 15.75 -22.51
CA ILE A 526 -2.23 15.89 -23.90
C ILE A 526 -2.89 17.24 -24.04
N ASN A 527 -2.35 18.09 -24.93
CA ASN A 527 -2.85 19.44 -25.17
C ASN A 527 -3.80 19.52 -26.37
N THR A 528 -3.93 18.42 -27.12
CA THR A 528 -4.90 18.28 -28.22
C THR A 528 -6.19 17.69 -27.68
N ALA A 529 -7.32 18.26 -28.03
CA ALA A 529 -8.61 17.68 -27.71
C ALA A 529 -8.74 16.31 -28.39
N LEU A 530 -8.97 15.27 -27.59
CA LEU A 530 -9.21 13.90 -28.03
C LEU A 530 -10.69 13.55 -27.87
N PRO A 531 -11.21 12.54 -28.60
CA PRO A 531 -12.59 12.12 -28.42
C PRO A 531 -12.81 11.59 -26.99
N GLU A 532 -13.78 12.17 -26.29
CA GLU A 532 -14.19 11.70 -24.95
C GLU A 532 -15.32 10.68 -25.03
N THR A 533 -16.23 10.86 -26.00
CA THR A 533 -17.40 10.00 -26.22
C THR A 533 -17.61 9.77 -27.71
N VAL A 534 -17.90 8.53 -28.08
CA VAL A 534 -18.19 8.10 -29.47
C VAL A 534 -19.33 7.09 -29.51
N GLU A 535 -19.95 6.90 -30.67
CA GLU A 535 -21.07 5.96 -30.81
C GLU A 535 -20.63 4.49 -30.86
N ASN A 536 -19.51 4.18 -31.48
CA ASN A 536 -19.02 2.83 -31.69
C ASN A 536 -17.49 2.81 -32.00
N MET A 537 -16.98 1.62 -32.21
CA MET A 537 -15.55 1.41 -32.48
C MET A 537 -15.07 2.04 -33.81
N THR A 538 -15.89 1.99 -34.85
CA THR A 538 -15.58 2.63 -36.15
C THR A 538 -15.49 4.15 -35.99
N ALA A 539 -16.41 4.79 -35.28
CA ALA A 539 -16.38 6.20 -34.98
C ALA A 539 -15.16 6.58 -34.12
N LEU A 540 -14.78 5.74 -33.14
CA LEU A 540 -13.58 5.91 -32.34
C LEU A 540 -12.34 6.00 -33.23
N LYS A 541 -12.11 4.98 -34.05
CA LYS A 541 -10.93 4.91 -34.94
C LYS A 541 -10.85 6.10 -35.90
N ALA A 542 -12.00 6.59 -36.38
CA ALA A 542 -12.07 7.74 -37.29
C ALA A 542 -11.78 9.08 -36.59
N ALA A 543 -12.08 9.21 -35.29
CA ALA A 543 -11.91 10.43 -34.53
C ALA A 543 -10.48 10.65 -33.99
N LEU A 544 -9.63 9.60 -33.99
CA LEU A 544 -8.26 9.68 -33.46
C LEU A 544 -7.32 10.44 -34.41
N PRO A 545 -6.65 11.54 -33.95
CA PRO A 545 -5.78 12.35 -34.80
C PRO A 545 -4.46 11.64 -35.11
N LYS A 546 -3.77 12.05 -36.17
CA LYS A 546 -2.45 11.51 -36.58
C LYS A 546 -1.29 12.19 -35.85
N THR A 547 -1.49 13.40 -35.37
CA THR A 547 -0.54 14.18 -34.59
C THR A 547 -1.25 14.83 -33.43
N ILE A 548 -0.54 15.04 -32.34
CA ILE A 548 -1.03 15.68 -31.12
C ILE A 548 0.02 16.62 -30.54
N ASP A 549 -0.42 17.67 -29.86
CA ASP A 549 0.43 18.46 -29.00
C ASP A 549 0.46 17.82 -27.61
N VAL A 550 1.64 17.67 -27.04
CA VAL A 550 1.83 17.11 -25.70
C VAL A 550 2.78 17.96 -24.87
N THR A 551 2.63 17.89 -23.55
CA THR A 551 3.63 18.38 -22.61
C THR A 551 4.17 17.19 -21.84
N ILE A 552 5.50 17.07 -21.75
CA ILE A 552 6.19 16.04 -20.95
C ILE A 552 6.93 16.76 -19.83
N GLY A 553 6.50 16.56 -18.59
CA GLY A 553 6.92 17.42 -17.48
C GLY A 553 6.53 18.88 -17.78
N THR A 554 7.51 19.74 -18.06
CA THR A 554 7.28 21.15 -18.49
C THR A 554 7.60 21.38 -19.97
N LYS A 555 8.13 20.39 -20.70
CA LYS A 555 8.54 20.49 -22.09
C LYS A 555 7.34 20.32 -23.03
N VAL A 556 7.01 21.38 -23.80
CA VAL A 556 5.96 21.34 -24.81
C VAL A 556 6.50 20.81 -26.13
N VAL A 557 5.89 19.77 -26.67
CA VAL A 557 6.17 19.18 -27.97
C VAL A 557 4.96 19.36 -28.88
N LYS A 558 5.13 20.06 -29.98
CA LYS A 558 4.09 20.34 -30.96
C LYS A 558 4.09 19.31 -32.09
N ASP A 559 2.89 19.00 -32.63
CA ASP A 559 2.70 18.11 -33.78
C ASP A 559 3.39 16.73 -33.63
N ALA A 560 3.46 16.22 -32.40
CA ALA A 560 4.04 14.89 -32.12
C ALA A 560 3.27 13.79 -32.87
N LYS A 561 3.96 12.99 -33.67
CA LYS A 561 3.35 11.88 -34.41
C LYS A 561 2.92 10.78 -33.46
N VAL A 562 1.66 10.39 -33.52
CA VAL A 562 1.09 9.33 -32.72
C VAL A 562 0.59 8.17 -33.58
N THR A 563 0.83 6.97 -33.12
CA THR A 563 0.22 5.73 -33.65
C THR A 563 -0.73 5.18 -32.58
N TRP A 564 -1.97 4.89 -32.98
CA TRP A 564 -2.99 4.45 -32.06
C TRP A 564 -3.18 2.92 -32.14
N SER A 565 -3.29 2.29 -30.99
CA SER A 565 -3.77 0.92 -30.80
C SER A 565 -5.05 0.97 -29.95
N VAL A 566 -6.13 0.38 -30.44
CA VAL A 566 -7.41 0.35 -29.76
C VAL A 566 -7.67 -1.06 -29.26
N ASP A 567 -8.15 -1.22 -28.04
CA ASP A 567 -8.59 -2.52 -27.53
C ASP A 567 -9.86 -2.94 -28.25
N GLU A 568 -9.75 -3.91 -29.14
CA GLU A 568 -10.85 -4.42 -29.95
C GLU A 568 -11.70 -5.50 -29.24
N SER A 569 -11.36 -5.87 -28.00
CA SER A 569 -12.10 -6.89 -27.23
C SER A 569 -13.54 -6.49 -26.95
N ALA A 570 -13.82 -5.18 -26.96
CA ALA A 570 -15.16 -4.64 -26.77
C ALA A 570 -16.14 -4.87 -27.96
N GLY A 571 -15.64 -5.29 -29.13
CA GLY A 571 -16.43 -5.44 -30.37
C GLY A 571 -16.88 -4.12 -31.00
N GLU A 572 -17.55 -4.16 -32.15
CA GLU A 572 -17.97 -2.95 -32.88
C GLU A 572 -18.99 -2.11 -32.10
N THR A 573 -19.90 -2.73 -31.38
CA THR A 573 -20.96 -2.09 -30.59
C THR A 573 -20.50 -1.64 -29.22
N ALA A 574 -19.20 -1.64 -28.94
CA ALA A 574 -18.58 -1.39 -27.63
C ALA A 574 -19.43 -0.49 -26.73
N LEU A 575 -19.73 -0.98 -25.51
CA LEU A 575 -20.40 -0.20 -24.46
C LEU A 575 -19.41 0.12 -23.35
N GLY A 576 -19.42 1.36 -22.86
CA GLY A 576 -18.55 1.83 -21.81
C GLY A 576 -17.17 2.26 -22.28
N TYR A 577 -16.18 2.25 -21.37
CA TYR A 577 -14.85 2.71 -21.70
C TYR A 577 -14.06 1.71 -22.56
N VAL A 578 -13.42 2.24 -23.59
CA VAL A 578 -12.48 1.53 -24.45
C VAL A 578 -11.09 2.14 -24.24
N THR A 579 -10.12 1.30 -23.92
CA THR A 579 -8.74 1.71 -23.77
C THR A 579 -8.10 1.94 -25.13
N VAL A 580 -7.52 3.11 -25.32
CA VAL A 580 -6.79 3.49 -26.52
C VAL A 580 -5.36 3.85 -26.13
N THR A 581 -4.39 3.15 -26.71
CA THR A 581 -2.97 3.42 -26.48
C THR A 581 -2.40 4.27 -27.59
N GLY A 582 -1.84 5.41 -27.26
CA GLY A 582 -1.09 6.28 -28.18
C GLY A 582 0.41 6.06 -28.02
N THR A 583 1.12 5.71 -29.09
CA THR A 583 2.58 5.57 -29.13
C THR A 583 3.19 6.77 -29.84
N LEU A 584 3.99 7.55 -29.12
CA LEU A 584 4.79 8.68 -29.61
C LEU A 584 6.18 8.16 -30.00
N LYS A 585 6.33 7.64 -31.24
CA LYS A 585 7.55 6.95 -31.69
C LYS A 585 8.82 7.79 -31.61
N ASP A 586 8.73 9.06 -31.98
CA ASP A 586 9.88 9.97 -32.01
C ASP A 586 10.36 10.32 -30.57
N LEU A 587 9.55 10.05 -29.56
CA LEU A 587 9.82 10.29 -28.12
C LEU A 587 10.02 8.99 -27.35
N ASN A 588 9.83 7.83 -27.98
CA ASN A 588 9.82 6.51 -27.32
C ASN A 588 8.91 6.45 -26.09
N ARG A 589 7.72 7.08 -26.17
CA ARG A 589 6.75 7.17 -25.07
C ARG A 589 5.40 6.63 -25.51
N GLU A 590 4.71 6.05 -24.55
CA GLU A 590 3.33 5.59 -24.68
C GLU A 590 2.46 6.23 -23.61
N PHE A 591 1.19 6.40 -23.93
CA PHE A 591 0.16 6.84 -23.00
C PHE A 591 -1.15 6.16 -23.35
N THR A 592 -2.06 6.08 -22.37
CA THR A 592 -3.40 5.53 -22.57
C THR A 592 -4.45 6.58 -22.31
N ILE A 593 -5.54 6.52 -23.07
CA ILE A 593 -6.77 7.27 -22.82
C ILE A 593 -7.92 6.31 -22.74
N GLN A 594 -8.96 6.71 -22.02
CA GLN A 594 -10.24 6.01 -21.98
C GLN A 594 -11.25 6.81 -22.77
N VAL A 595 -11.85 6.18 -23.79
CA VAL A 595 -12.91 6.81 -24.60
C VAL A 595 -14.22 6.09 -24.33
N PHE A 596 -15.23 6.84 -23.98
CA PHE A 596 -16.55 6.30 -23.68
C PHE A 596 -17.32 5.98 -24.97
N CYS A 597 -17.67 4.71 -25.16
CA CYS A 597 -18.49 4.27 -26.29
C CYS A 597 -19.92 4.08 -25.84
N CYS A 598 -20.84 4.81 -26.48
CA CYS A 598 -22.27 4.75 -26.18
C CYS A 598 -23.09 4.96 -27.45
N PRO A 599 -23.75 3.92 -27.97
CA PRO A 599 -24.73 4.08 -29.07
C PRO A 599 -25.89 4.97 -28.64
N LYS A 600 -26.31 5.91 -29.49
CA LYS A 600 -27.49 6.73 -29.22
C LYS A 600 -28.75 5.91 -29.11
N SER A 601 -28.78 4.77 -29.79
CA SER A 601 -29.90 3.82 -29.80
C SER A 601 -29.85 2.78 -28.66
N LEU A 602 -29.07 3.03 -27.60
CA LEU A 602 -29.10 2.25 -26.37
C LEU A 602 -30.45 2.46 -25.67
N VAL A 603 -31.25 1.39 -25.53
CA VAL A 603 -32.62 1.43 -24.99
C VAL A 603 -32.63 1.14 -23.49
N TYR A 604 -31.85 0.13 -23.05
CA TYR A 604 -31.68 -0.25 -21.66
C TYR A 604 -30.21 -0.49 -21.34
N PHE A 605 -29.82 -0.13 -20.15
CA PHE A 605 -28.52 -0.52 -19.56
C PHE A 605 -28.75 -0.94 -18.11
N ALA A 606 -28.67 -2.24 -17.84
CA ALA A 606 -28.69 -2.79 -16.49
C ALA A 606 -27.27 -2.98 -15.99
N ASP A 607 -26.86 -2.17 -15.02
CA ASP A 607 -25.63 -2.33 -14.24
C ASP A 607 -25.95 -3.24 -13.04
N CYS A 608 -25.56 -4.51 -13.16
CA CYS A 608 -26.08 -5.56 -12.29
C CYS A 608 -25.57 -5.43 -10.86
N TYR A 609 -26.47 -5.63 -9.88
CA TYR A 609 -26.20 -5.56 -8.46
C TYR A 609 -25.64 -4.20 -8.01
N THR A 610 -26.30 -3.15 -8.37
CA THR A 610 -26.08 -1.86 -7.69
C THR A 610 -27.01 -1.79 -6.47
N ASN A 611 -26.47 -1.38 -5.34
CA ASN A 611 -27.14 -1.46 -4.06
C ASN A 611 -28.07 -0.25 -3.87
N GLY A 612 -29.37 -0.44 -4.12
CA GLY A 612 -30.44 0.49 -3.80
C GLY A 612 -30.29 1.89 -4.40
N ASP A 613 -29.76 2.84 -3.70
CA ASP A 613 -29.70 4.25 -4.10
C ASP A 613 -28.42 4.65 -4.83
N ASN A 614 -27.45 3.73 -4.98
CA ASN A 614 -26.18 4.01 -5.67
C ASN A 614 -26.25 3.61 -7.14
N THR A 615 -26.69 4.53 -7.98
CA THR A 615 -26.41 4.45 -9.42
C THR A 615 -24.91 4.59 -9.66
N SER A 616 -24.30 3.67 -10.41
CA SER A 616 -22.87 3.81 -10.73
C SER A 616 -22.65 5.05 -11.59
N SER A 617 -21.47 5.69 -11.44
CA SER A 617 -21.08 6.84 -12.27
C SER A 617 -21.06 6.50 -13.77
N ILE A 618 -20.89 5.23 -14.12
CA ILE A 618 -20.94 4.75 -15.50
C ILE A 618 -22.37 4.71 -16.02
N TYR A 619 -23.36 4.28 -15.20
CA TYR A 619 -24.76 4.34 -15.54
C TYR A 619 -25.20 5.77 -15.82
N GLU A 620 -24.85 6.72 -14.96
CA GLU A 620 -25.15 8.13 -15.16
C GLU A 620 -24.58 8.67 -16.48
N LYS A 621 -23.40 8.21 -16.87
CA LYS A 621 -22.78 8.58 -18.13
C LYS A 621 -23.50 7.98 -19.33
N PHE A 622 -23.98 6.74 -19.24
CA PHE A 622 -24.87 6.18 -20.26
C PHE A 622 -26.19 6.96 -20.37
N ALA A 623 -26.83 7.22 -19.23
CA ALA A 623 -28.05 8.01 -19.14
C ALA A 623 -27.89 9.42 -19.72
N ALA A 624 -26.76 10.07 -19.50
CA ALA A 624 -26.44 11.38 -20.05
C ALA A 624 -26.16 11.35 -21.57
N THR A 625 -25.75 10.21 -22.13
CA THR A 625 -25.28 10.09 -23.52
C THR A 625 -26.36 9.46 -24.44
N ALA A 626 -27.02 8.39 -23.99
CA ALA A 626 -28.00 7.66 -24.75
C ALA A 626 -29.36 8.37 -24.72
N THR A 627 -29.83 8.83 -25.88
CA THR A 627 -31.07 9.59 -25.97
C THR A 627 -32.32 8.73 -25.77
N ASP A 628 -32.21 7.43 -26.03
CA ASP A 628 -33.33 6.47 -26.03
C ASP A 628 -33.37 5.56 -24.82
N LEU A 629 -32.46 5.78 -23.87
CA LEU A 629 -32.35 4.99 -22.65
C LEU A 629 -33.64 5.08 -21.81
N LYS A 630 -34.31 3.96 -21.58
CA LYS A 630 -35.60 3.90 -20.87
C LYS A 630 -35.47 3.73 -19.37
N ASN A 631 -34.42 3.07 -18.90
CA ASN A 631 -34.24 2.86 -17.46
C ASN A 631 -33.63 4.08 -16.78
N MET A 632 -34.13 4.37 -15.56
CA MET A 632 -33.69 5.50 -14.72
C MET A 632 -32.90 5.03 -13.48
N VAL A 633 -32.71 3.73 -13.33
CA VAL A 633 -31.94 3.11 -12.24
C VAL A 633 -31.04 2.03 -12.82
N SER A 634 -29.94 1.73 -12.11
CA SER A 634 -28.91 0.79 -12.59
C SER A 634 -29.31 -0.68 -12.48
N ASP A 635 -30.03 -1.10 -11.45
CA ASP A 635 -30.54 -2.46 -11.28
C ASP A 635 -31.83 -2.48 -10.45
N GLN A 636 -32.75 -3.39 -10.79
CA GLN A 636 -34.03 -3.58 -10.09
C GLN A 636 -34.68 -4.93 -10.40
N ALA A 637 -35.68 -5.30 -9.60
CA ALA A 637 -36.51 -6.46 -9.90
C ALA A 637 -37.55 -6.16 -11.02
N TYR A 638 -37.71 -7.08 -11.96
CA TYR A 638 -38.76 -7.06 -12.95
C TYR A 638 -40.08 -7.45 -12.29
N GLY A 639 -41.17 -6.74 -12.57
CA GLY A 639 -42.50 -7.13 -12.08
C GLY A 639 -43.59 -6.20 -12.49
N ASP A 640 -44.73 -6.83 -12.89
CA ASP A 640 -45.93 -6.16 -13.40
C ASP A 640 -46.65 -5.33 -12.33
N ASP A 641 -46.49 -5.62 -11.04
CA ASP A 641 -47.27 -4.99 -9.97
C ASP A 641 -46.93 -3.52 -9.76
N ASN A 642 -45.76 -3.08 -10.24
CA ASN A 642 -45.23 -1.71 -10.05
C ASN A 642 -44.99 -0.94 -11.36
N GLY A 643 -45.40 -1.50 -12.51
CA GLY A 643 -45.16 -0.89 -13.82
C GLY A 643 -43.69 -0.88 -14.23
N VAL A 644 -42.85 -1.78 -13.65
CA VAL A 644 -41.45 -1.90 -13.95
C VAL A 644 -41.22 -2.73 -15.23
N THR A 645 -40.76 -2.07 -16.28
CA THR A 645 -40.65 -2.64 -17.64
C THR A 645 -39.32 -3.38 -17.91
N TRP A 646 -38.44 -3.49 -16.90
CA TRP A 646 -37.17 -4.21 -17.02
C TRP A 646 -36.61 -4.59 -15.65
N GLY A 647 -35.73 -5.60 -15.61
CA GLY A 647 -35.05 -5.98 -14.39
C GLY A 647 -34.85 -7.49 -14.23
N TYR A 648 -34.24 -7.91 -13.09
CA TYR A 648 -34.05 -9.34 -12.81
C TYR A 648 -35.39 -10.04 -12.46
N THR A 649 -35.63 -11.21 -13.05
CA THR A 649 -36.91 -11.94 -12.92
C THR A 649 -36.95 -12.94 -11.75
N SER A 650 -35.80 -13.18 -11.05
CA SER A 650 -35.71 -14.05 -9.87
C SER A 650 -34.91 -13.36 -8.79
N THR A 651 -35.43 -13.35 -7.57
CA THR A 651 -34.74 -12.76 -6.44
C THR A 651 -33.36 -13.46 -6.26
N PRO A 652 -32.28 -12.72 -6.36
CA PRO A 652 -30.95 -13.26 -6.11
C PRO A 652 -30.83 -13.83 -4.69
N GLY A 653 -30.19 -15.00 -4.53
CA GLY A 653 -29.99 -15.64 -3.23
C GLY A 653 -31.09 -16.54 -2.73
N ALA A 654 -32.24 -16.68 -3.45
CA ALA A 654 -33.25 -17.71 -3.14
C ALA A 654 -32.72 -19.10 -3.52
N SER A 655 -33.11 -20.14 -2.76
CA SER A 655 -32.75 -21.54 -3.03
C SER A 655 -33.01 -21.93 -4.48
N GLY A 656 -31.95 -22.16 -5.24
CA GLY A 656 -32.02 -22.42 -6.70
C GLY A 656 -31.97 -21.18 -7.57
N GLY A 657 -31.80 -19.97 -7.01
CA GLY A 657 -31.68 -18.72 -7.72
C GLY A 657 -30.26 -18.18 -7.78
N SER A 658 -30.11 -16.96 -8.22
CA SER A 658 -28.85 -16.20 -8.21
C SER A 658 -28.48 -15.79 -6.77
N SER A 659 -27.21 -15.73 -6.45
CA SER A 659 -26.74 -15.03 -5.24
C SER A 659 -26.16 -13.69 -5.63
N SER A 660 -26.41 -12.69 -4.78
CA SER A 660 -25.79 -11.39 -4.89
C SER A 660 -24.51 -11.34 -4.09
N GLN A 661 -23.55 -10.63 -4.62
CA GLN A 661 -22.42 -10.17 -3.82
C GLN A 661 -21.91 -8.86 -4.42
N ASP A 662 -21.75 -7.84 -3.58
CA ASP A 662 -20.92 -6.70 -3.92
C ASP A 662 -19.49 -7.22 -4.06
N MET A 663 -19.04 -7.36 -5.29
CA MET A 663 -17.79 -8.04 -5.59
C MET A 663 -16.60 -7.09 -5.61
N GLY A 664 -16.74 -5.98 -4.93
CA GLY A 664 -15.60 -5.14 -4.65
C GLY A 664 -15.63 -3.85 -5.42
N SER A 665 -16.63 -3.07 -5.16
CA SER A 665 -16.58 -1.65 -5.44
C SER A 665 -15.31 -1.07 -4.82
N LYS A 666 -14.26 -1.04 -5.57
CA LYS A 666 -13.02 -0.34 -5.20
C LYS A 666 -13.06 1.10 -5.70
N GLY A 667 -14.26 1.67 -5.82
CA GLY A 667 -14.46 3.07 -6.12
C GLY A 667 -14.04 3.49 -7.54
N SER A 668 -13.88 2.57 -8.45
CA SER A 668 -13.41 2.89 -9.81
C SER A 668 -14.55 3.44 -10.72
N GLY A 669 -15.81 3.22 -10.36
CA GLY A 669 -16.94 3.50 -11.24
C GLY A 669 -16.96 2.65 -12.51
N ASP A 670 -16.29 1.51 -12.49
CA ASP A 670 -16.28 0.55 -13.58
C ASP A 670 -17.48 -0.40 -13.45
N PHE A 671 -18.25 -0.53 -14.51
CA PHE A 671 -19.42 -1.41 -14.58
C PHE A 671 -19.11 -2.92 -14.58
N PHE A 672 -17.84 -3.30 -14.47
CA PHE A 672 -17.39 -4.65 -14.14
C PHE A 672 -17.13 -4.88 -12.64
N ASP A 673 -17.21 -3.85 -11.81
CA ASP A 673 -16.90 -3.95 -10.37
C ASP A 673 -18.03 -4.64 -9.60
N THR A 674 -19.28 -4.57 -10.09
CA THR A 674 -20.44 -5.22 -9.49
C THR A 674 -21.00 -6.32 -10.39
N GLY A 675 -21.85 -7.18 -9.83
CA GLY A 675 -22.52 -8.21 -10.61
C GLY A 675 -23.21 -9.28 -9.79
N TRP A 676 -23.87 -10.16 -10.49
CA TRP A 676 -24.51 -11.35 -9.98
C TRP A 676 -23.68 -12.60 -10.23
N TRP A 677 -23.75 -13.59 -9.37
CA TRP A 677 -23.31 -14.94 -9.64
C TRP A 677 -24.44 -15.94 -9.31
N ALA A 678 -24.57 -16.98 -10.08
CA ALA A 678 -25.58 -18.01 -9.83
C ALA A 678 -25.01 -19.11 -8.93
N THR A 679 -25.82 -19.62 -7.99
CA THR A 679 -25.48 -20.81 -7.21
C THR A 679 -25.51 -22.07 -8.06
N SER A 680 -24.95 -23.19 -7.56
CA SER A 680 -24.78 -24.45 -8.28
C SER A 680 -26.04 -24.88 -9.06
N GLY A 681 -25.94 -24.90 -10.39
CA GLY A 681 -27.03 -25.21 -11.30
C GLY A 681 -28.04 -24.07 -11.52
N GLY A 682 -27.80 -22.89 -10.95
CA GLY A 682 -28.63 -21.69 -11.11
C GLY A 682 -28.40 -20.97 -12.45
N LYS A 683 -29.23 -20.00 -12.69
CA LYS A 683 -29.19 -19.09 -13.84
C LYS A 683 -29.48 -17.66 -13.36
N ILE A 684 -29.04 -16.66 -14.16
CA ILE A 684 -29.38 -15.26 -13.96
C ILE A 684 -30.30 -14.88 -15.09
N GLU A 685 -31.46 -14.29 -14.80
CA GLU A 685 -32.48 -13.95 -15.83
C GLU A 685 -32.95 -12.50 -15.65
N TYR A 686 -33.01 -11.77 -16.77
CA TYR A 686 -33.50 -10.39 -16.84
C TYR A 686 -34.58 -10.30 -17.89
N GLY A 687 -35.68 -9.62 -17.56
CA GLY A 687 -36.75 -9.26 -18.47
C GLY A 687 -36.60 -7.82 -18.98
N PHE A 688 -36.97 -7.56 -20.23
CA PHE A 688 -37.00 -6.22 -20.82
C PHE A 688 -38.23 -6.12 -21.76
N GLU A 689 -39.08 -5.14 -21.54
CA GLU A 689 -40.17 -4.83 -22.47
C GLU A 689 -39.64 -4.07 -23.69
N LEU A 690 -39.82 -4.67 -24.85
CA LEU A 690 -39.38 -4.11 -26.13
C LEU A 690 -40.52 -4.11 -27.14
N THR A 691 -40.58 -3.09 -27.96
CA THR A 691 -41.46 -3.09 -29.16
C THR A 691 -40.93 -4.09 -30.21
N PRO A 692 -41.81 -4.65 -31.08
CA PRO A 692 -41.32 -5.45 -32.19
C PRO A 692 -40.27 -4.70 -33.01
N GLY A 693 -39.14 -5.37 -33.33
CA GLY A 693 -38.03 -4.75 -34.02
C GLY A 693 -36.74 -5.55 -33.92
N THR A 694 -35.62 -4.98 -34.38
CA THR A 694 -34.31 -5.63 -34.34
C THR A 694 -33.42 -4.98 -33.24
N TYR A 695 -32.79 -5.84 -32.46
CA TYR A 695 -32.00 -5.40 -31.31
C TYR A 695 -30.70 -6.18 -31.19
N THR A 696 -29.66 -5.53 -30.63
CA THR A 696 -28.45 -6.19 -30.13
C THR A 696 -28.52 -6.23 -28.60
N VAL A 697 -28.45 -7.44 -28.03
CA VAL A 697 -28.33 -7.69 -26.59
C VAL A 697 -26.87 -7.86 -26.29
N ALA A 698 -26.24 -6.86 -25.67
CA ALA A 698 -24.86 -6.90 -25.24
C ALA A 698 -24.77 -7.27 -23.76
N THR A 699 -23.78 -8.07 -23.37
CA THR A 699 -23.60 -8.54 -22.00
C THR A 699 -22.11 -8.48 -21.61
N GLY A 700 -21.83 -8.17 -20.35
CA GLY A 700 -20.48 -8.14 -19.79
C GLY A 700 -20.35 -9.02 -18.56
N PHE A 701 -19.18 -9.63 -18.41
CA PHE A 701 -18.88 -10.64 -17.39
C PHE A 701 -17.52 -10.39 -16.77
N HIS A 702 -17.41 -10.51 -15.44
CA HIS A 702 -16.15 -10.43 -14.71
C HIS A 702 -15.91 -11.67 -13.83
N GLU A 703 -14.66 -12.11 -13.75
CA GLU A 703 -14.23 -13.22 -12.90
C GLU A 703 -13.54 -12.70 -11.64
N TRP A 704 -14.23 -12.75 -10.53
CA TRP A 704 -13.71 -12.25 -9.24
C TRP A 704 -12.90 -13.28 -8.44
N TRP A 705 -12.98 -14.60 -8.78
CA TRP A 705 -12.41 -15.70 -7.96
C TRP A 705 -11.32 -16.52 -8.66
N SER A 706 -10.77 -16.04 -9.78
CA SER A 706 -9.78 -16.78 -10.59
C SER A 706 -10.25 -18.17 -11.08
N SER A 707 -11.56 -18.35 -11.26
CA SER A 707 -12.17 -19.59 -11.73
C SER A 707 -12.28 -19.64 -13.26
N SER A 708 -12.40 -20.85 -13.82
CA SER A 708 -12.74 -21.00 -15.24
C SER A 708 -14.26 -21.14 -15.41
N ARG A 709 -14.86 -20.29 -16.24
CA ARG A 709 -16.28 -20.27 -16.55
C ARG A 709 -16.52 -20.25 -18.05
N ASN A 710 -17.38 -21.14 -18.53
CA ASN A 710 -17.97 -21.03 -19.86
C ASN A 710 -19.46 -20.78 -19.69
N ILE A 711 -19.90 -19.66 -20.20
CA ILE A 711 -21.23 -19.10 -20.00
C ILE A 711 -22.01 -19.22 -21.31
N LYS A 712 -23.27 -19.64 -21.21
CA LYS A 712 -24.23 -19.60 -22.31
C LYS A 712 -25.20 -18.45 -22.05
N ILE A 713 -25.43 -17.62 -23.07
CA ILE A 713 -26.42 -16.56 -23.11
C ILE A 713 -27.56 -17.06 -23.98
N THR A 714 -28.79 -16.93 -23.54
CA THR A 714 -29.99 -17.24 -24.33
C THR A 714 -30.94 -16.06 -24.27
N VAL A 715 -31.35 -15.54 -25.40
CA VAL A 715 -32.36 -14.50 -25.51
C VAL A 715 -33.63 -15.14 -26.06
N SER A 716 -34.74 -14.97 -25.35
CA SER A 716 -36.06 -15.49 -25.75
C SER A 716 -37.10 -14.40 -25.72
N SER A 717 -38.08 -14.42 -26.63
CA SER A 717 -39.32 -13.68 -26.44
C SER A 717 -40.25 -14.43 -25.50
N VAL A 718 -41.03 -13.71 -24.75
CA VAL A 718 -42.13 -14.22 -23.91
C VAL A 718 -43.40 -13.56 -24.37
N ASP A 719 -44.45 -14.35 -24.66
CA ASP A 719 -45.78 -13.82 -25.04
C ASP A 719 -46.67 -13.64 -23.79
N ALA A 720 -47.81 -13.01 -23.93
CA ALA A 720 -48.77 -12.75 -22.87
C ALA A 720 -49.25 -14.00 -22.11
N ASP A 721 -49.14 -15.19 -22.72
CA ASP A 721 -49.46 -16.49 -22.11
C ASP A 721 -48.21 -17.08 -21.37
N GLY A 722 -47.06 -16.38 -21.35
CA GLY A 722 -45.80 -16.80 -20.71
C GLY A 722 -45.01 -17.84 -21.52
N LYS A 723 -45.36 -18.08 -22.79
CA LYS A 723 -44.63 -19.01 -23.64
C LYS A 723 -43.34 -18.36 -24.14
N LYS A 724 -42.22 -19.08 -23.91
CA LYS A 724 -40.89 -18.66 -24.33
C LYS A 724 -40.56 -19.19 -25.73
N THR A 725 -40.01 -18.32 -26.58
CA THR A 725 -39.48 -18.67 -27.91
C THR A 725 -38.03 -18.13 -28.00
N GLU A 726 -37.05 -19.03 -28.23
CA GLU A 726 -35.63 -18.64 -28.35
C GLU A 726 -35.45 -17.76 -29.62
N LEU A 727 -34.85 -16.58 -29.43
CA LEU A 727 -34.53 -15.63 -30.50
C LEU A 727 -33.06 -15.70 -30.91
N GLY A 728 -32.16 -16.00 -29.99
CA GLY A 728 -30.74 -16.07 -30.26
C GLY A 728 -29.93 -16.58 -29.07
N THR A 729 -28.69 -16.97 -29.33
CA THR A 729 -27.76 -17.46 -28.31
C THR A 729 -26.37 -16.86 -28.49
N GLY A 730 -25.68 -16.66 -27.38
CA GLY A 730 -24.30 -16.21 -27.30
C GLY A 730 -23.47 -17.02 -26.29
N SER A 731 -22.21 -16.74 -26.19
CA SER A 731 -21.31 -17.37 -25.19
C SER A 731 -20.22 -16.41 -24.72
N ALA A 732 -19.76 -16.63 -23.50
CA ALA A 732 -18.60 -15.95 -22.94
C ALA A 732 -17.74 -16.96 -22.20
N SER A 733 -16.43 -16.66 -22.02
CA SER A 733 -15.49 -17.52 -21.28
C SER A 733 -14.52 -16.69 -20.46
N LEU A 734 -14.38 -17.07 -19.19
CA LEU A 734 -13.53 -16.40 -18.20
C LEU A 734 -12.51 -17.39 -17.61
N SER A 735 -11.37 -16.89 -17.20
CA SER A 735 -10.32 -17.64 -16.49
C SER A 735 -9.43 -16.68 -15.71
N SER A 736 -8.50 -17.20 -14.91
CA SER A 736 -7.49 -16.39 -14.21
C SER A 736 -6.60 -15.54 -15.13
N GLY A 737 -6.47 -15.93 -16.41
CA GLY A 737 -5.75 -15.17 -17.45
C GLY A 737 -6.64 -14.31 -18.35
N LYS A 738 -7.96 -14.42 -18.20
CA LYS A 738 -8.97 -13.61 -18.91
C LYS A 738 -10.10 -13.32 -17.93
N THR A 739 -9.93 -12.28 -17.15
CA THR A 739 -10.86 -11.91 -16.08
C THR A 739 -12.13 -11.22 -16.55
N GLU A 740 -12.14 -10.67 -17.76
CA GLU A 740 -13.30 -10.00 -18.37
C GLU A 740 -13.62 -10.60 -19.72
N ASP A 741 -14.91 -10.64 -20.03
CA ASP A 741 -15.41 -11.01 -21.36
C ASP A 741 -16.71 -10.27 -21.67
N ARG A 742 -16.98 -10.09 -22.97
CA ARG A 742 -18.18 -9.47 -23.50
C ARG A 742 -18.77 -10.35 -24.57
N SER A 743 -20.10 -10.28 -24.72
CA SER A 743 -20.81 -11.00 -25.79
C SER A 743 -21.97 -10.19 -26.27
N SER A 744 -22.32 -10.30 -27.54
CA SER A 744 -23.51 -9.69 -28.12
C SER A 744 -24.31 -10.71 -28.89
N VAL A 745 -25.64 -10.55 -28.87
CA VAL A 745 -26.59 -11.42 -29.57
C VAL A 745 -27.58 -10.53 -30.32
N ASP A 746 -27.57 -10.62 -31.63
CA ASP A 746 -28.58 -9.93 -32.46
C ASP A 746 -29.89 -10.73 -32.51
N VAL A 747 -30.99 -10.06 -32.24
CA VAL A 747 -32.32 -10.67 -32.16
C VAL A 747 -33.38 -9.87 -32.90
N THR A 748 -34.40 -10.54 -33.36
CA THR A 748 -35.65 -9.90 -33.88
C THR A 748 -36.77 -10.22 -32.91
N VAL A 749 -37.30 -9.21 -32.26
CA VAL A 749 -38.44 -9.31 -31.36
C VAL A 749 -39.72 -9.32 -32.20
N PRO A 750 -40.51 -10.42 -32.20
CA PRO A 750 -41.70 -10.53 -33.00
C PRO A 750 -42.89 -9.75 -32.41
N GLU A 751 -43.90 -9.46 -33.28
CA GLU A 751 -45.18 -8.93 -32.80
C GLU A 751 -45.84 -9.91 -31.81
N GLY A 752 -46.50 -9.36 -30.78
CA GLY A 752 -47.14 -10.13 -29.72
C GLY A 752 -46.23 -10.63 -28.63
N SER A 753 -44.95 -10.18 -28.62
CA SER A 753 -44.08 -10.36 -27.48
C SER A 753 -44.52 -9.40 -26.38
N ASP A 754 -44.61 -9.91 -25.16
CA ASP A 754 -44.80 -9.13 -23.94
C ASP A 754 -43.46 -8.51 -23.50
N HIS A 755 -42.41 -9.34 -23.37
CA HIS A 755 -41.05 -8.93 -23.09
C HIS A 755 -40.05 -9.90 -23.72
N ILE A 756 -38.76 -9.54 -23.68
CA ILE A 756 -37.66 -10.50 -23.89
C ILE A 756 -37.09 -10.93 -22.55
N LEU A 757 -36.57 -12.17 -22.50
CA LEU A 757 -35.87 -12.73 -21.35
C LEU A 757 -34.43 -13.04 -21.76
N VAL A 758 -33.48 -12.41 -21.07
CA VAL A 758 -32.04 -12.70 -21.19
C VAL A 758 -31.66 -13.67 -20.11
N THR A 759 -31.26 -14.89 -20.47
CA THR A 759 -30.90 -15.96 -19.54
C THR A 759 -29.43 -16.25 -19.65
N ILE A 760 -28.70 -16.10 -18.51
CA ILE A 760 -27.29 -16.40 -18.35
C ILE A 760 -27.17 -17.71 -17.60
N SER A 761 -26.58 -18.73 -18.21
CA SER A 761 -26.49 -20.08 -17.67
C SER A 761 -25.10 -20.68 -17.87
N LYS A 762 -24.80 -21.70 -17.07
CA LYS A 762 -23.56 -22.45 -17.13
C LYS A 762 -23.51 -23.35 -18.35
N ALA A 763 -22.49 -23.17 -19.20
CA ALA A 763 -22.16 -24.13 -20.23
C ALA A 763 -21.17 -25.19 -19.72
N SER A 764 -20.13 -24.77 -19.01
CA SER A 764 -19.17 -25.65 -18.31
C SER A 764 -18.31 -24.85 -17.31
N GLY A 765 -17.51 -25.54 -16.50
CA GLY A 765 -16.67 -24.85 -15.50
C GLY A 765 -17.43 -24.45 -14.24
N SER A 766 -17.10 -23.32 -13.66
CA SER A 766 -17.78 -22.74 -12.49
C SER A 766 -19.13 -22.10 -12.87
N ASP A 767 -19.92 -21.72 -11.86
CA ASP A 767 -21.26 -21.16 -12.08
C ASP A 767 -21.19 -19.79 -12.77
N PRO A 768 -22.21 -19.40 -13.53
CA PRO A 768 -22.15 -18.18 -14.35
C PRO A 768 -22.16 -16.90 -13.47
N VAL A 769 -21.55 -15.86 -14.00
CA VAL A 769 -21.54 -14.50 -13.49
C VAL A 769 -22.14 -13.56 -14.52
N LEU A 770 -22.55 -12.35 -14.11
CA LEU A 770 -23.03 -11.29 -15.00
C LEU A 770 -22.79 -9.94 -14.35
N SER A 771 -22.15 -9.03 -15.06
CA SER A 771 -21.89 -7.67 -14.57
C SER A 771 -22.86 -6.65 -15.13
N TRP A 772 -23.22 -6.73 -16.42
CA TRP A 772 -24.14 -5.77 -17.04
C TRP A 772 -24.82 -6.33 -18.27
N ILE A 773 -25.97 -5.72 -18.63
CA ILE A 773 -26.71 -5.97 -19.88
C ILE A 773 -27.04 -4.64 -20.55
N GLY A 774 -26.70 -4.47 -21.82
CA GLY A 774 -27.15 -3.37 -22.68
C GLY A 774 -28.06 -3.84 -23.79
N ILE A 775 -29.17 -3.16 -24.04
CA ILE A 775 -30.09 -3.40 -25.16
C ILE A 775 -30.00 -2.23 -26.13
N ILE A 776 -29.62 -2.49 -27.37
CA ILE A 776 -29.39 -1.50 -28.41
C ILE A 776 -30.38 -1.75 -29.54
N SER A 777 -31.16 -0.75 -29.93
CA SER A 777 -32.04 -0.83 -31.10
C SER A 777 -31.24 -0.72 -32.40
N ASN A 778 -31.48 -1.64 -33.34
CA ASN A 778 -30.84 -1.64 -34.66
C ASN A 778 -31.74 -1.05 -35.73
N ASP A 779 -32.99 -0.74 -35.39
CA ASP A 779 -33.93 -0.12 -36.31
C ASP A 779 -33.63 1.38 -36.45
N ALA A 780 -33.91 1.94 -37.61
CA ALA A 780 -33.78 3.37 -37.81
C ALA A 780 -34.73 4.12 -36.84
N GLN A 781 -34.19 4.98 -36.00
CA GLN A 781 -34.94 5.75 -35.01
C GLN A 781 -36.10 6.50 -35.66
N SER A 782 -37.32 6.35 -35.11
CA SER A 782 -38.42 7.24 -35.45
C SER A 782 -38.09 8.63 -34.91
N SER A 783 -38.20 9.65 -35.71
CA SER A 783 -37.99 11.05 -35.31
C SER A 783 -39.16 11.61 -34.46
N GLU A 784 -40.13 10.78 -34.07
CA GLU A 784 -41.25 11.21 -33.22
C GLU A 784 -40.92 10.96 -31.74
N LEU A 785 -41.02 12.05 -30.95
CA LEU A 785 -40.89 12.02 -29.52
C LEU A 785 -42.04 11.26 -28.87
N ASP A 786 -41.71 10.35 -27.95
CA ASP A 786 -42.71 9.66 -27.15
C ASP A 786 -43.03 10.51 -25.89
N TRP A 787 -44.30 10.95 -25.84
CA TRP A 787 -44.82 11.76 -24.73
C TRP A 787 -45.72 10.94 -23.79
N THR A 788 -45.82 9.62 -23.93
CA THR A 788 -46.78 8.78 -23.20
C THR A 788 -46.58 8.89 -21.69
N ASP A 789 -45.37 8.66 -21.20
CA ASP A 789 -45.05 8.73 -19.75
C ASP A 789 -45.19 10.15 -19.23
N PHE A 790 -44.80 11.16 -20.01
CA PHE A 790 -44.91 12.56 -19.65
C PHE A 790 -46.40 12.94 -19.44
N ASP A 791 -47.28 12.53 -20.37
CA ASP A 791 -48.68 12.82 -20.29
C ASP A 791 -49.33 12.11 -19.07
N ALA A 792 -48.94 10.87 -18.80
CA ALA A 792 -49.39 10.12 -17.63
C ALA A 792 -49.03 10.84 -16.34
N VAL A 793 -47.74 11.25 -16.16
CA VAL A 793 -47.27 11.97 -15.00
C VAL A 793 -48.00 13.30 -14.82
N ILE A 794 -48.12 14.11 -15.88
CA ILE A 794 -48.87 15.37 -15.81
C ILE A 794 -50.31 15.16 -15.44
N ALA A 795 -50.96 14.13 -16.00
CA ALA A 795 -52.34 13.80 -15.66
C ALA A 795 -52.52 13.38 -14.19
N GLU A 796 -51.56 12.65 -13.62
CA GLU A 796 -51.52 12.29 -12.20
C GLU A 796 -51.39 13.54 -11.33
N LYS A 797 -50.40 14.42 -11.65
CA LYS A 797 -50.18 15.64 -10.87
C LYS A 797 -51.34 16.63 -10.94
N ASP A 798 -52.10 16.64 -12.02
CA ASP A 798 -53.32 17.44 -12.15
C ASP A 798 -54.47 16.95 -11.24
N GLN A 799 -54.34 15.74 -10.61
CA GLN A 799 -55.31 15.23 -9.65
C GLN A 799 -55.04 15.69 -8.21
N LEU A 800 -53.86 16.26 -7.92
CA LEU A 800 -53.52 16.76 -6.60
C LEU A 800 -54.41 17.92 -6.21
N ASN A 801 -54.80 17.97 -4.94
CA ASN A 801 -55.75 18.98 -4.46
C ASN A 801 -54.98 20.11 -3.71
N GLU A 802 -55.08 21.34 -4.19
CA GLU A 802 -54.45 22.52 -3.58
C GLU A 802 -54.69 22.64 -2.07
N ALA A 803 -55.92 22.22 -1.62
CA ALA A 803 -56.34 22.35 -0.24
C ALA A 803 -55.51 21.49 0.75
N ASP A 804 -54.71 20.57 0.27
CA ASP A 804 -53.89 19.67 1.11
C ASP A 804 -52.46 20.16 1.35
N TRP A 805 -52.06 21.28 0.73
CA TRP A 805 -50.69 21.76 0.69
C TRP A 805 -50.53 23.21 1.16
N THR A 806 -49.37 23.61 1.70
CA THR A 806 -49.10 25.02 2.00
C THR A 806 -49.08 25.86 0.75
N ALA A 807 -49.54 27.10 0.80
CA ALA A 807 -49.68 27.97 -0.37
C ALA A 807 -48.34 28.19 -1.12
N ASP A 808 -47.22 28.26 -0.38
CA ASP A 808 -45.91 28.51 -0.94
C ASP A 808 -45.36 27.25 -1.67
N SER A 809 -45.43 26.04 -1.04
CA SER A 809 -45.00 24.80 -1.69
C SER A 809 -45.91 24.45 -2.87
N TRP A 810 -47.21 24.65 -2.76
CA TRP A 810 -48.15 24.46 -3.88
C TRP A 810 -47.86 25.39 -5.04
N SER A 811 -47.57 26.66 -4.78
CA SER A 811 -47.23 27.64 -5.82
C SER A 811 -45.94 27.29 -6.53
N ALA A 812 -44.91 26.82 -5.79
CA ALA A 812 -43.64 26.35 -6.35
C ALA A 812 -43.84 25.11 -7.23
N PHE A 813 -44.57 24.12 -6.73
CA PHE A 813 -44.92 22.91 -7.49
C PHE A 813 -45.70 23.25 -8.78
N GLN A 814 -46.74 24.07 -8.70
CA GLN A 814 -47.52 24.47 -9.87
C GLN A 814 -46.70 25.26 -10.91
N ALA A 815 -45.67 25.98 -10.48
CA ALA A 815 -44.74 26.63 -11.38
C ALA A 815 -43.98 25.61 -12.24
N VAL A 816 -43.52 24.50 -11.62
CA VAL A 816 -42.79 23.42 -12.29
C VAL A 816 -43.74 22.63 -13.22
N VAL A 817 -44.97 22.33 -12.77
CA VAL A 817 -45.97 21.64 -13.63
C VAL A 817 -46.30 22.52 -14.83
N LYS A 818 -46.45 23.84 -14.64
CA LYS A 818 -46.65 24.77 -15.76
C LYS A 818 -45.48 24.80 -16.71
N GLU A 819 -44.23 24.85 -16.17
CA GLU A 819 -42.99 24.78 -16.97
C GLU A 819 -42.99 23.51 -17.82
N ALA A 820 -43.36 22.36 -17.24
CA ALA A 820 -43.45 21.09 -17.94
C ALA A 820 -44.48 21.13 -19.08
N LYS A 821 -45.67 21.68 -18.84
CA LYS A 821 -46.68 21.85 -19.88
C LYS A 821 -46.23 22.80 -20.99
N ASP A 822 -45.55 23.88 -20.65
CA ASP A 822 -44.98 24.85 -21.59
C ASP A 822 -43.82 24.20 -22.38
N PHE A 823 -42.99 23.35 -21.74
CA PHE A 823 -41.93 22.59 -22.39
C PHE A 823 -42.53 21.72 -23.54
N LYS A 824 -43.55 20.93 -23.23
CA LYS A 824 -44.21 20.10 -24.26
C LYS A 824 -44.82 20.94 -25.40
N ALA A 825 -45.48 22.03 -25.06
CA ALA A 825 -46.12 22.93 -26.02
C ALA A 825 -45.14 23.61 -26.98
N ASN A 826 -43.89 23.82 -26.52
CA ASN A 826 -42.82 24.49 -27.25
C ASN A 826 -41.75 23.50 -27.80
N ALA A 827 -42.00 22.19 -27.77
CA ALA A 827 -41.10 21.17 -28.29
C ALA A 827 -40.78 21.42 -29.76
N THR A 828 -39.54 21.27 -30.16
CA THR A 828 -39.03 21.50 -31.52
C THR A 828 -38.26 20.27 -31.99
N SER A 829 -37.75 20.31 -33.23
CA SER A 829 -36.89 19.27 -33.77
C SER A 829 -35.56 19.11 -33.00
N GLU A 830 -35.20 20.06 -32.12
CA GLU A 830 -34.02 19.98 -31.23
C GLU A 830 -34.34 19.33 -29.88
N THR A 831 -35.62 19.20 -29.52
CA THR A 831 -36.04 18.52 -28.29
C THR A 831 -35.75 17.02 -28.42
N LYS A 832 -35.17 16.45 -27.37
CA LYS A 832 -34.74 15.06 -27.31
C LYS A 832 -35.60 14.27 -26.32
N GLN A 833 -35.66 12.96 -26.47
CA GLN A 833 -36.40 12.08 -25.55
C GLN A 833 -35.82 12.19 -24.11
N ARG A 834 -34.51 12.44 -23.97
CA ARG A 834 -33.89 12.74 -22.68
C ARG A 834 -34.49 13.97 -22.00
N ASP A 835 -34.70 15.04 -22.75
CA ASP A 835 -35.22 16.31 -22.20
C ASP A 835 -36.64 16.11 -21.63
N ILE A 836 -37.42 15.20 -22.22
CA ILE A 836 -38.76 14.79 -21.73
C ILE A 836 -38.59 14.06 -20.38
N ARG A 837 -37.66 13.11 -20.25
CA ARG A 837 -37.43 12.38 -18.99
C ARG A 837 -36.89 13.28 -17.88
N GLU A 838 -35.97 14.20 -18.21
CA GLU A 838 -35.48 15.21 -17.25
C GLU A 838 -36.63 16.08 -16.74
N MET A 839 -37.54 16.44 -17.59
CA MET A 839 -38.74 17.22 -17.17
C MET A 839 -39.67 16.38 -16.29
N ILE A 840 -39.88 15.09 -16.58
CA ILE A 840 -40.61 14.17 -15.70
C ILE A 840 -39.96 14.08 -14.33
N ALA A 841 -38.66 13.86 -14.28
CA ALA A 841 -37.91 13.79 -13.01
C ALA A 841 -38.03 15.10 -12.20
N LYS A 842 -37.96 16.25 -12.89
CA LYS A 842 -38.12 17.57 -12.25
C LYS A 842 -39.53 17.75 -11.66
N VAL A 843 -40.57 17.29 -12.33
CA VAL A 843 -41.98 17.35 -11.85
C VAL A 843 -42.14 16.44 -10.62
N ASN A 844 -41.59 15.22 -10.64
CA ASN A 844 -41.65 14.31 -9.49
C ASN A 844 -40.86 14.82 -8.30
N ALA A 845 -39.66 15.41 -8.52
CA ALA A 845 -38.90 16.06 -7.47
C ALA A 845 -39.68 17.24 -6.84
N ALA A 846 -40.32 18.07 -7.67
CA ALA A 846 -41.14 19.18 -7.18
C ALA A 846 -42.36 18.71 -6.37
N GLU A 847 -42.96 17.55 -6.68
CA GLU A 847 -43.98 16.92 -5.84
C GLU A 847 -43.44 16.51 -4.49
N GLY A 848 -42.22 15.92 -4.44
CA GLY A 848 -41.55 15.55 -3.19
C GLY A 848 -41.27 16.74 -2.26
N GLU A 849 -41.23 17.97 -2.78
CA GLU A 849 -41.10 19.22 -2.03
C GLU A 849 -42.42 19.81 -1.52
N LEU A 850 -43.58 19.18 -1.83
CA LEU A 850 -44.87 19.63 -1.36
C LEU A 850 -44.97 19.45 0.17
N ILE A 851 -45.32 20.55 0.86
CA ILE A 851 -45.53 20.59 2.32
C ILE A 851 -46.99 20.53 2.61
N SER A 852 -47.44 19.44 3.25
CA SER A 852 -48.85 19.31 3.68
C SER A 852 -49.21 20.40 4.70
N ILE A 853 -50.39 20.97 4.57
CA ILE A 853 -50.95 21.88 5.60
C ILE A 853 -51.17 21.17 6.93
N HIS A 854 -51.14 19.85 6.98
CA HIS A 854 -51.22 19.01 8.15
C HIS A 854 -49.87 18.72 8.76
N GLU A 855 -48.77 19.14 8.10
CA GLU A 855 -47.40 19.06 8.68
C GLU A 855 -47.05 20.32 9.50
N PRO A 856 -46.49 20.15 10.68
CA PRO A 856 -46.19 21.27 11.58
C PRO A 856 -45.11 22.17 10.99
N THR A 857 -45.42 23.45 10.97
CA THR A 857 -44.45 24.51 10.68
C THR A 857 -44.02 25.20 11.97
N GLY A 858 -42.79 24.93 12.48
CA GLY A 858 -42.23 25.66 13.60
C GLY A 858 -42.21 24.91 14.96
N ASP A 859 -42.39 25.61 16.03
CA ASP A 859 -42.17 25.21 17.42
C ASP A 859 -43.29 24.32 18.02
N VAL A 860 -43.80 23.34 17.29
CA VAL A 860 -44.85 22.43 17.76
C VAL A 860 -44.28 21.40 18.73
N THR A 861 -44.96 21.25 19.89
CA THR A 861 -44.67 20.16 20.83
C THR A 861 -45.64 19.03 20.62
N TYR A 862 -45.11 17.83 20.40
CA TYR A 862 -45.89 16.59 20.33
C TYR A 862 -45.80 15.81 21.63
N TYR A 863 -46.91 15.24 22.05
CA TYR A 863 -47.02 14.45 23.25
C TYR A 863 -47.32 13.00 22.96
N VAL A 864 -46.63 12.07 23.64
CA VAL A 864 -46.79 10.63 23.47
C VAL A 864 -47.08 10.01 24.84
N ASP A 865 -48.21 9.28 24.96
CA ASP A 865 -48.67 8.61 26.17
C ASP A 865 -49.01 7.14 25.87
N ALA A 866 -48.13 6.19 26.25
CA ALA A 866 -48.31 4.78 25.96
C ALA A 866 -49.61 4.17 26.55
N VAL A 867 -50.18 4.80 27.59
CA VAL A 867 -51.34 4.27 28.33
C VAL A 867 -52.64 4.84 27.78
N ASN A 868 -52.73 6.17 27.67
CA ASN A 868 -54.01 6.86 27.34
C ASN A 868 -53.98 7.54 25.98
N GLY A 869 -52.87 7.52 25.26
CA GLY A 869 -52.75 8.11 23.94
C GLY A 869 -53.50 7.33 22.86
N ASP A 870 -53.73 8.00 21.73
CA ASP A 870 -54.38 7.40 20.54
C ASP A 870 -53.70 8.00 19.31
N ASP A 871 -53.21 7.14 18.42
CA ASP A 871 -52.50 7.57 17.20
C ASP A 871 -53.39 8.25 16.13
N ALA A 872 -54.72 8.24 16.38
CA ALA A 872 -55.68 9.01 15.60
C ALA A 872 -55.75 10.50 16.02
N ASN A 873 -55.19 10.84 17.17
CA ASN A 873 -55.13 12.22 17.67
C ASN A 873 -54.11 13.06 16.88
N ASP A 874 -54.12 14.38 17.11
CA ASP A 874 -53.14 15.33 16.56
C ASP A 874 -51.84 15.39 17.30
N GLY A 875 -51.74 14.83 18.52
CA GLY A 875 -50.54 14.78 19.32
C GLY A 875 -50.09 16.12 19.93
N THR A 876 -50.81 17.23 19.74
CA THR A 876 -50.34 18.59 20.04
C THR A 876 -50.64 19.05 21.47
N THR A 877 -51.41 18.28 22.25
CA THR A 877 -51.64 18.55 23.70
C THR A 877 -51.49 17.25 24.50
N PRO A 878 -51.25 17.31 25.82
CA PRO A 878 -51.25 16.13 26.69
C PRO A 878 -52.53 15.28 26.65
N GLU A 879 -53.67 15.88 26.38
CA GLU A 879 -55.00 15.26 26.30
C GLU A 879 -55.25 14.58 24.94
N THR A 880 -54.56 15.06 23.89
CA THR A 880 -54.64 14.50 22.55
C THR A 880 -53.31 13.77 22.15
N ALA A 881 -52.56 13.28 23.16
CA ALA A 881 -51.28 12.60 22.95
C ALA A 881 -51.42 11.37 22.02
N TRP A 882 -50.38 11.11 21.26
CA TRP A 882 -50.23 9.87 20.48
C TRP A 882 -49.95 8.72 21.43
N LYS A 883 -50.15 7.50 20.95
CA LYS A 883 -49.91 6.30 21.72
C LYS A 883 -48.51 5.71 21.51
N THR A 884 -48.04 5.65 20.25
CA THR A 884 -46.87 4.88 19.86
C THR A 884 -45.68 5.74 19.45
N LEU A 885 -44.48 5.22 19.65
CA LEU A 885 -43.24 5.84 19.11
C LEU A 885 -43.20 5.71 17.56
N THR A 886 -43.84 4.67 17.01
CA THR A 886 -44.01 4.53 15.56
C THR A 886 -44.73 5.72 14.97
N LYS A 887 -45.81 6.20 15.63
CA LYS A 887 -46.55 7.40 15.22
C LYS A 887 -45.70 8.66 15.37
N ALA A 888 -44.97 8.82 16.46
CA ALA A 888 -44.05 9.93 16.65
C ALA A 888 -42.92 9.95 15.61
N SER A 889 -42.43 8.78 15.22
CA SER A 889 -41.41 8.61 14.15
C SER A 889 -41.94 8.95 12.74
N SER A 890 -43.25 9.06 12.56
CA SER A 890 -43.82 9.46 11.24
C SER A 890 -43.66 10.95 10.94
N ILE A 891 -43.20 11.76 11.91
CA ILE A 891 -42.89 13.18 11.72
C ILE A 891 -41.57 13.28 11.00
N ARG A 892 -41.59 13.68 9.73
CA ARG A 892 -40.38 13.73 8.89
C ARG A 892 -39.58 15.02 9.01
N GLN A 893 -40.12 16.09 9.54
CA GLN A 893 -39.44 17.40 9.56
C GLN A 893 -39.78 18.18 10.82
N LEU A 894 -39.14 17.87 11.94
CA LEU A 894 -39.15 18.73 13.10
C LEU A 894 -38.28 19.96 12.82
N LYS A 895 -38.78 21.14 13.21
CA LYS A 895 -38.05 22.43 13.02
C LYS A 895 -37.68 23.06 14.37
N ALA A 896 -36.87 24.10 14.28
CA ALA A 896 -36.34 24.81 15.45
C ALA A 896 -37.43 25.14 16.48
N GLY A 897 -37.20 24.74 17.75
CA GLY A 897 -38.14 24.87 18.88
C GLY A 897 -39.19 23.76 19.00
N GLY A 898 -39.30 22.86 18.02
CA GLY A 898 -40.17 21.69 18.07
C GLY A 898 -39.74 20.67 19.14
N SER A 899 -40.72 19.88 19.63
CA SER A 899 -40.40 18.88 20.66
C SER A 899 -41.22 17.61 20.50
N ILE A 900 -40.67 16.48 20.91
CA ILE A 900 -41.38 15.22 21.16
C ILE A 900 -41.22 14.90 22.65
N LEU A 901 -42.30 14.92 23.38
CA LEU A 901 -42.27 14.67 24.81
C LEU A 901 -43.02 13.37 25.16
N LEU A 902 -42.33 12.48 25.83
CA LEU A 902 -42.84 11.18 26.28
C LEU A 902 -43.39 11.33 27.71
N LYS A 903 -44.52 10.73 27.99
CA LYS A 903 -45.14 10.84 29.30
C LYS A 903 -44.36 10.13 30.39
N ALA A 904 -44.09 10.82 31.48
CA ALA A 904 -43.46 10.28 32.68
C ALA A 904 -44.23 9.04 33.19
N GLY A 905 -43.52 7.96 33.56
CA GLY A 905 -44.10 6.71 34.03
C GLY A 905 -44.59 5.75 32.95
N CYS A 906 -44.58 6.14 31.70
CA CYS A 906 -44.93 5.25 30.57
C CYS A 906 -43.74 4.37 30.15
N VAL A 907 -44.07 3.22 29.56
CA VAL A 907 -43.12 2.26 29.00
C VAL A 907 -43.53 1.86 27.58
N TRP A 908 -42.66 2.04 26.61
CA TRP A 908 -42.82 1.52 25.24
C TRP A 908 -41.97 0.28 25.08
N ASN A 909 -42.59 -0.85 24.73
CA ASN A 909 -41.95 -2.15 24.66
C ASN A 909 -41.72 -2.56 23.19
N GLY A 910 -40.46 -2.73 22.76
CA GLY A 910 -40.11 -3.14 21.41
C GLY A 910 -40.35 -2.07 20.34
N GLU A 911 -40.50 -0.81 20.71
CA GLU A 911 -40.70 0.31 19.80
C GLU A 911 -39.46 1.19 19.71
N GLN A 912 -39.22 1.79 18.56
CA GLN A 912 -38.16 2.75 18.30
C GLN A 912 -38.71 4.15 18.08
N LEU A 913 -37.94 5.17 18.48
CA LEU A 913 -38.14 6.54 18.04
C LEU A 913 -37.08 6.91 16.99
N PHE A 914 -37.51 7.12 15.75
CA PHE A 914 -36.67 7.47 14.64
C PHE A 914 -36.90 8.90 14.19
N ILE A 915 -35.86 9.74 14.21
CA ILE A 915 -35.87 11.15 13.81
C ILE A 915 -34.90 11.34 12.66
N ASP A 916 -35.39 11.86 11.55
CA ASP A 916 -34.63 12.07 10.32
C ASP A 916 -34.83 13.50 9.80
N ASN A 917 -33.75 14.14 9.35
CA ASN A 917 -33.77 15.48 8.76
C ASN A 917 -34.43 16.57 9.64
N ALA A 918 -34.31 16.46 10.96
CA ALA A 918 -34.84 17.44 11.90
C ALA A 918 -33.85 18.61 12.11
N ILE A 919 -34.27 19.85 11.85
CA ILE A 919 -33.37 21.01 11.81
C ILE A 919 -33.77 22.00 12.92
N GLY A 920 -33.11 21.91 14.07
CA GLY A 920 -33.16 22.88 15.15
C GLY A 920 -32.18 24.05 14.91
N SER A 921 -32.16 25.01 15.83
CA SER A 921 -31.16 26.08 15.90
C SER A 921 -30.51 26.14 17.27
N ALA A 922 -29.36 26.80 17.38
CA ALA A 922 -28.66 26.93 18.66
C ALA A 922 -29.51 27.64 19.73
N ASP A 923 -30.36 28.62 19.35
CA ASP A 923 -31.24 29.35 20.24
C ASP A 923 -32.61 28.67 20.44
N ALA A 924 -32.98 27.72 19.59
CA ALA A 924 -34.23 26.98 19.65
C ALA A 924 -33.99 25.50 19.19
N PRO A 925 -33.30 24.69 20.01
CA PRO A 925 -33.05 23.28 19.69
C PRO A 925 -34.36 22.49 19.66
N ILE A 926 -34.33 21.37 18.93
CA ILE A 926 -35.39 20.37 18.99
C ILE A 926 -35.19 19.54 20.27
N VAL A 927 -36.26 19.33 21.05
CA VAL A 927 -36.17 18.61 22.34
C VAL A 927 -36.90 17.26 22.22
N ILE A 928 -36.19 16.17 22.51
CA ILE A 928 -36.76 14.85 22.74
C ILE A 928 -36.66 14.57 24.23
N GLY A 929 -37.77 14.64 24.96
CA GLY A 929 -37.76 14.66 26.39
C GLY A 929 -38.99 14.00 27.04
N SER A 930 -39.31 14.44 28.26
CA SER A 930 -40.44 13.94 29.00
C SER A 930 -41.38 15.04 29.47
N TYR A 931 -42.66 14.69 29.70
CA TYR A 931 -43.66 15.57 30.34
C TYR A 931 -44.42 14.86 31.43
N GLY A 932 -45.09 15.63 32.30
CA GLY A 932 -45.79 15.13 33.46
C GLY A 932 -44.88 14.82 34.66
N GLU A 933 -45.49 14.47 35.79
CA GLU A 933 -44.73 14.10 36.99
C GLU A 933 -44.66 12.60 37.14
N GLY A 934 -43.49 12.06 37.59
CA GLY A 934 -43.29 10.63 37.81
C GLY A 934 -41.89 10.13 37.45
N ALA A 935 -41.76 8.84 37.36
CA ALA A 935 -40.53 8.21 36.87
C ALA A 935 -40.26 8.58 35.40
N LYS A 936 -39.01 8.55 34.96
CA LYS A 936 -38.66 8.78 33.56
C LYS A 936 -39.44 7.83 32.64
N PRO A 937 -39.89 8.31 31.48
CA PRO A 937 -40.43 7.40 30.45
C PRO A 937 -39.36 6.40 29.98
N VAL A 938 -39.74 5.17 29.75
CA VAL A 938 -38.84 4.07 29.43
C VAL A 938 -39.10 3.60 27.99
N ILE A 939 -38.04 3.59 27.18
CA ILE A 939 -38.03 2.91 25.91
C ILE A 939 -37.34 1.55 26.12
N ASN A 940 -38.16 0.49 26.21
CA ASN A 940 -37.73 -0.85 26.56
C ASN A 940 -37.64 -1.71 25.30
N GLY A 941 -36.45 -2.18 24.97
CA GLY A 941 -36.23 -3.08 23.85
C GLY A 941 -36.95 -4.43 23.95
N ASN A 942 -37.43 -4.78 25.16
CA ASN A 942 -38.17 -6.02 25.44
C ASN A 942 -37.41 -7.28 24.97
N GLY A 943 -36.05 -7.27 25.08
CA GLY A 943 -35.18 -8.29 24.55
C GLY A 943 -35.12 -8.25 23.01
N ALA A 944 -35.21 -7.06 22.43
CA ALA A 944 -35.02 -6.89 20.99
C ALA A 944 -33.71 -7.52 20.57
N ASN A 945 -33.79 -8.46 19.64
CA ASN A 945 -32.64 -9.19 19.09
C ASN A 945 -32.39 -8.79 17.66
N TRP A 946 -31.14 -8.43 17.35
CA TRP A 946 -30.71 -8.33 15.98
C TRP A 946 -30.62 -9.73 15.34
N SER A 947 -31.12 -9.91 14.15
CA SER A 947 -30.98 -11.15 13.39
C SER A 947 -30.50 -10.85 11.97
N ALA A 948 -29.91 -11.82 11.30
CA ALA A 948 -29.48 -11.68 9.88
C ALA A 948 -30.65 -11.36 8.92
N SER A 949 -31.89 -11.58 9.35
CA SER A 949 -33.08 -11.17 8.60
C SER A 949 -33.54 -9.73 8.88
N THR A 950 -32.98 -9.08 9.92
CA THR A 950 -33.24 -7.67 10.21
C THR A 950 -32.45 -6.80 9.24
N LYS A 951 -33.15 -6.11 8.35
CA LYS A 951 -32.49 -5.32 7.29
C LYS A 951 -32.09 -3.91 7.72
N GLU A 952 -32.51 -3.45 8.90
CA GLU A 952 -32.33 -2.10 9.40
C GLU A 952 -31.58 -2.08 10.72
N ASP A 953 -30.90 -0.96 11.02
CA ASP A 953 -30.31 -0.73 12.32
C ASP A 953 -31.42 -0.61 13.37
N LEU A 954 -31.24 -1.25 14.53
CA LEU A 954 -32.16 -1.20 15.64
C LEU A 954 -31.59 -0.29 16.73
N ALA A 955 -32.30 0.78 17.08
CA ALA A 955 -31.94 1.65 18.18
C ALA A 955 -33.22 2.10 18.91
N ALA A 956 -33.12 2.28 20.24
CA ALA A 956 -34.26 2.84 20.98
C ALA A 956 -34.59 4.26 20.50
N VAL A 957 -33.56 5.06 20.31
CA VAL A 957 -33.63 6.39 19.72
C VAL A 957 -32.60 6.45 18.58
N HIS A 958 -33.06 6.76 17.38
CA HIS A 958 -32.22 6.86 16.20
C HIS A 958 -32.37 8.26 15.60
N ILE A 959 -31.31 9.03 15.61
CA ILE A 959 -31.20 10.38 15.06
C ILE A 959 -30.37 10.34 13.80
N ARG A 960 -30.91 10.78 12.68
CA ARG A 960 -30.20 10.78 11.38
C ARG A 960 -30.28 12.16 10.74
N ASN A 961 -29.19 12.64 10.12
CA ASN A 961 -29.13 13.86 9.31
C ASN A 961 -29.72 15.09 10.00
N SER A 962 -29.57 15.22 11.32
CA SER A 962 -30.31 16.20 12.11
C SER A 962 -29.39 17.19 12.82
N GLN A 963 -29.90 18.39 13.13
CA GLN A 963 -29.09 19.49 13.66
C GLN A 963 -29.74 20.09 14.91
N ASN A 964 -28.93 20.41 15.93
CA ASN A 964 -29.30 21.05 17.17
C ASN A 964 -30.45 20.30 17.88
N ILE A 965 -30.19 19.03 18.20
CA ILE A 965 -31.12 18.14 18.92
C ILE A 965 -30.67 17.98 20.36
N VAL A 966 -31.62 18.06 21.32
CA VAL A 966 -31.40 17.75 22.74
C VAL A 966 -32.22 16.53 23.11
N ILE A 967 -31.60 15.50 23.66
CA ILE A 967 -32.26 14.29 24.18
C ILE A 967 -32.10 14.27 25.69
N GLU A 968 -33.20 14.36 26.42
CA GLU A 968 -33.12 14.46 27.88
C GLU A 968 -34.24 13.70 28.60
N ASN A 969 -33.99 13.36 29.88
CA ASN A 969 -35.00 12.84 30.80
C ASN A 969 -35.68 11.51 30.34
N LEU A 970 -35.00 10.70 29.54
CA LEU A 970 -35.47 9.39 29.12
C LEU A 970 -34.67 8.26 29.81
N GLU A 971 -35.25 7.07 29.85
CA GLU A 971 -34.61 5.83 30.25
C GLU A 971 -34.68 4.80 29.09
N ILE A 972 -33.58 4.20 28.75
CA ILE A 972 -33.48 3.20 27.68
C ILE A 972 -33.00 1.89 28.30
N THR A 973 -33.73 0.79 28.08
CA THR A 973 -33.42 -0.51 28.67
C THR A 973 -33.65 -1.66 27.71
N ASN A 974 -32.94 -2.80 27.96
CA ASN A 974 -33.10 -4.07 27.23
C ASN A 974 -32.88 -3.97 25.70
N TRP A 975 -31.97 -3.09 25.28
CA TRP A 975 -31.47 -3.00 23.91
C TRP A 975 -30.07 -3.61 23.84
N ASP A 976 -30.00 -4.93 23.81
CA ASP A 976 -28.77 -5.68 23.84
C ASP A 976 -28.80 -6.91 22.90
N LEU A 977 -27.61 -7.36 22.50
CA LEU A 977 -27.44 -8.58 21.72
C LEU A 977 -27.44 -9.80 22.62
N SER A 978 -28.11 -10.86 22.22
CA SER A 978 -27.98 -12.16 22.89
C SER A 978 -26.54 -12.70 22.70
N ALA A 979 -26.08 -13.46 23.70
CA ALA A 979 -24.72 -14.02 23.70
C ALA A 979 -24.39 -14.90 22.47
N GLY A 980 -25.41 -15.49 21.82
CA GLY A 980 -25.25 -16.28 20.58
C GLY A 980 -25.09 -15.45 19.30
N GLU A 981 -25.46 -14.19 19.36
CA GLU A 981 -25.51 -13.31 18.17
C GLU A 981 -24.29 -12.40 18.04
N ILE A 982 -23.48 -12.25 19.08
CA ILE A 982 -22.28 -11.40 19.09
C ILE A 982 -21.32 -11.78 17.96
N GLY A 983 -21.20 -13.09 17.64
CA GLY A 983 -20.36 -13.56 16.53
C GLY A 983 -20.89 -13.17 15.16
N SER A 984 -22.21 -13.15 14.99
CA SER A 984 -22.87 -12.77 13.74
C SER A 984 -22.84 -11.25 13.54
N TYR A 985 -22.92 -10.48 14.62
CA TYR A 985 -22.84 -9.04 14.58
C TYR A 985 -21.50 -8.51 14.00
N LYS A 986 -20.39 -9.16 14.32
CA LYS A 986 -19.07 -8.78 13.75
C LYS A 986 -18.99 -8.86 12.23
N GLN A 987 -19.92 -9.55 11.59
CA GLN A 987 -19.99 -9.71 10.14
C GLN A 987 -21.05 -8.81 9.48
N SER A 988 -21.80 -8.04 10.30
CA SER A 988 -22.87 -7.16 9.83
C SER A 988 -22.48 -5.70 10.00
N SER A 989 -22.83 -4.89 9.01
CA SER A 989 -22.76 -3.41 9.11
C SER A 989 -23.92 -2.81 9.89
N LYS A 990 -24.82 -3.64 10.45
CA LYS A 990 -26.01 -3.21 11.16
C LYS A 990 -25.75 -3.06 12.66
N LEU A 991 -26.38 -2.05 13.26
CA LEU A 991 -26.20 -1.66 14.67
C LEU A 991 -27.40 -2.08 15.52
N LEU A 992 -27.16 -2.52 16.74
CA LEU A 992 -28.16 -2.61 17.81
C LEU A 992 -27.65 -1.78 18.99
N SER A 993 -28.37 -0.71 19.33
CA SER A 993 -27.91 0.27 20.29
C SER A 993 -29.07 0.95 21.04
N GLY A 994 -28.78 1.48 22.20
CA GLY A 994 -29.74 2.33 22.90
C GLY A 994 -29.99 3.66 22.18
N LEU A 995 -28.93 4.26 21.70
CA LEU A 995 -28.99 5.51 20.93
C LEU A 995 -28.04 5.39 19.72
N VAL A 996 -28.52 5.75 18.54
CA VAL A 996 -27.73 5.91 17.33
C VAL A 996 -27.87 7.34 16.84
N VAL A 997 -26.74 7.97 16.52
CA VAL A 997 -26.68 9.32 15.94
C VAL A 997 -25.77 9.23 14.72
N GLU A 998 -26.29 9.49 13.54
CA GLU A 998 -25.53 9.31 12.29
C GLU A 998 -25.92 10.33 11.21
N ASN A 999 -25.04 10.50 10.22
CA ASN A 999 -25.36 11.12 8.96
C ASN A 999 -25.25 10.11 7.83
N ARG A 1000 -26.15 10.15 6.88
CA ARG A 1000 -26.15 9.30 5.66
C ARG A 1000 -26.53 10.14 4.45
N ASP A 1001 -26.16 9.65 3.26
CA ASP A 1001 -26.62 10.16 1.98
C ASP A 1001 -26.37 11.67 1.77
N GLY A 1002 -25.25 12.17 2.32
CA GLY A 1002 -24.88 13.59 2.21
C GLY A 1002 -25.64 14.54 3.14
N GLY A 1003 -26.42 14.00 4.10
CA GLY A 1003 -27.09 14.80 5.13
C GLY A 1003 -26.10 15.43 6.12
N GLU A 1004 -26.55 16.47 6.84
CA GLU A 1004 -25.77 17.15 7.86
C GLU A 1004 -26.19 16.71 9.27
N LEU A 1005 -25.19 16.49 10.13
CA LEU A 1005 -25.39 16.17 11.54
C LEU A 1005 -24.56 17.14 12.40
N THR A 1006 -25.21 17.98 13.22
CA THR A 1006 -24.51 18.92 14.10
C THR A 1006 -25.26 19.10 15.43
N ASN A 1007 -24.50 19.32 16.54
CA ASN A 1007 -25.02 19.67 17.87
C ASN A 1007 -26.15 18.73 18.37
N VAL A 1008 -25.94 17.43 18.37
CA VAL A 1008 -26.82 16.45 19.05
C VAL A 1008 -26.27 16.22 20.46
N THR A 1009 -27.06 16.53 21.51
CA THR A 1009 -26.62 16.51 22.90
C THR A 1009 -27.53 15.62 23.77
#